data_696ad78351224ae81cfc16fab051b706
#
_entry.id   696ad78351224ae81cfc16fab051b706
#
_cell.length_a   1.000
_cell.length_b   1.000
_cell.length_c   1.000
_cell.angle_alpha   90.00
_cell.angle_beta   90.00
_cell.angle_gamma   90.00
#
_symmetry.space_group_name_H-M   'P 1'
#
loop_
_entity.id
_entity.type
_entity.pdbx_description
1 polymer ?
#
loop_
_entity_poly.entity_id
_entity_poly.type
_entity_poly.pdbx_seq_one_letter_code
_entity_poly.pdbx_strand_id
1 'polypeptide(L)'
;MNRSKLIVIVLLVAAVAAFFAFDLGRFLSLDALRAQQATLATLYAERPLAVIGVYFLVYVAVTALSLPGATILTLAGGAVFGLWIGTLVTSFASSIGATLAFLASRYLFRDAVKKRFGARLEAVDAGLAKDGAYYLFTLRLVPLVPFFVINLLMGLTRMKVLTFYLVSQIGMLAGTLVYVNAGTELARLDSLRGILSPGLVGSLVLLGVFPLVARKVLVLFAARKVYARWRGMKPKTFDRNLIVIGAGAAGLVSSYIAAVVKAKVTLIEGGRMGGDCLNYGCVPSKALIRTATLAHQIAHSTEYGIAKAEATIDFAAAMERVEGIVRKIQPHDSVERYTGLGVDVRLGRARIVDPWRIEITSADGTKEVLTTRSIVVAAGAEPFVPKLPGLQLVDCLTSDTLWELRELPRRLVVLGGGPIGCELAQAFVRLGAAVTQVEMAPRLLAREDEDVATVARAALERDGVAVLIGHTALRCERDGERRVLIAQNEGREVRIEFDRLLCAVGRVARLRGYGLEELGLIDAAAPPRTLPTDDYLQTLYPNIYAAGDVAGPYQFTHTAAHQAWYASVNALFGTFRRFKADYSVIPWATFIDPEVARVGLNEQDAKAQGIAFEATRYGLDDLDRAIADSADAGFVKVLTVPGKDRILGVTIVGAHAGDLIAEYVLAMKQGIGLNKILSTIHIYPTMAEANKYVAGEWKRAHQPKRLLEWVGRYHAWRRG
;
A
#
# COMPACT_ATOMS: atom_id res chain seq x y z
N MET A 1 3.44 -26.00 31.34
CA MET A 1 4.68 -25.18 31.52
C MET A 1 5.66 -26.00 32.33
N ASN A 2 6.91 -26.11 31.90
CA ASN A 2 7.91 -26.92 32.61
C ASN A 2 8.27 -26.26 33.96
N ARG A 3 8.46 -27.04 35.04
CA ARG A 3 8.77 -26.48 36.39
C ARG A 3 9.94 -25.50 36.36
N SER A 4 10.99 -25.74 35.55
CA SER A 4 12.12 -24.84 35.39
C SER A 4 11.75 -23.48 34.81
N LYS A 5 10.82 -23.45 33.82
CA LYS A 5 10.33 -22.17 33.26
C LYS A 5 9.54 -21.36 34.29
N LEU A 6 8.74 -22.05 35.13
CA LEU A 6 7.97 -21.39 36.18
C LEU A 6 8.88 -20.75 37.23
N ILE A 7 9.92 -21.46 37.66
CA ILE A 7 10.91 -20.96 38.63
C ILE A 7 11.60 -19.70 38.08
N VAL A 8 12.04 -19.72 36.80
CA VAL A 8 12.69 -18.55 36.19
C VAL A 8 11.73 -17.34 36.09
N ILE A 9 10.46 -17.59 35.74
CA ILE A 9 9.45 -16.51 35.69
C ILE A 9 9.24 -15.94 37.10
N VAL A 10 9.08 -16.79 38.12
CA VAL A 10 8.88 -16.33 39.51
C VAL A 10 10.07 -15.51 40.01
N LEU A 11 11.30 -15.95 39.74
CA LEU A 11 12.51 -15.22 40.09
C LEU A 11 12.61 -13.87 39.37
N LEU A 12 12.31 -13.82 38.07
CA LEU A 12 12.30 -12.55 37.31
C LEU A 12 11.23 -11.60 37.82
N VAL A 13 10.01 -12.09 38.05
CA VAL A 13 8.89 -11.28 38.58
C VAL A 13 9.24 -10.80 40.00
N ALA A 14 9.79 -11.66 40.85
CA ALA A 14 10.21 -11.27 42.19
C ALA A 14 11.31 -10.20 42.16
N ALA A 15 12.32 -10.32 41.29
CA ALA A 15 13.37 -9.33 41.13
C ALA A 15 12.85 -7.97 40.65
N VAL A 16 11.94 -7.99 39.64
CA VAL A 16 11.27 -6.77 39.17
C VAL A 16 10.38 -6.17 40.27
N ALA A 17 9.59 -6.99 40.97
CA ALA A 17 8.74 -6.54 42.08
C ALA A 17 9.56 -5.93 43.20
N ALA A 18 10.68 -6.55 43.55
CA ALA A 18 11.60 -6.01 44.55
C ALA A 18 12.19 -4.65 44.13
N PHE A 19 12.55 -4.50 42.86
CA PHE A 19 13.03 -3.23 42.33
C PHE A 19 12.04 -2.08 42.56
N PHE A 20 10.75 -2.32 42.28
CA PHE A 20 9.70 -1.32 42.48
C PHE A 20 9.26 -1.20 43.96
N ALA A 21 9.16 -2.31 44.68
CA ALA A 21 8.74 -2.30 46.08
C ALA A 21 9.75 -1.58 47.01
N PHE A 22 11.04 -1.70 46.74
CA PHE A 22 12.10 -1.01 47.48
C PHE A 22 12.50 0.34 46.87
N ASP A 23 11.74 0.81 45.86
CA ASP A 23 12.00 2.08 45.16
C ASP A 23 13.47 2.23 44.71
N LEU A 24 14.06 1.15 44.22
CA LEU A 24 15.46 1.14 43.79
C LEU A 24 15.69 2.07 42.59
N GLY A 25 14.61 2.46 41.88
CA GLY A 25 14.64 3.43 40.77
C GLY A 25 15.19 4.81 41.21
N ARG A 26 15.00 5.20 42.48
CA ARG A 26 15.51 6.47 43.01
C ARG A 26 17.03 6.59 42.92
N PHE A 27 17.74 5.45 43.02
CA PHE A 27 19.20 5.42 42.88
C PHE A 27 19.67 5.50 41.42
N LEU A 28 18.76 5.23 40.46
CA LEU A 28 18.98 5.35 39.02
C LEU A 28 18.44 6.67 38.48
N SER A 29 18.69 7.77 39.19
CA SER A 29 18.30 9.14 38.82
C SER A 29 19.53 10.03 38.67
N LEU A 30 19.41 11.10 37.85
CA LEU A 30 20.50 12.08 37.68
C LEU A 30 20.82 12.80 38.98
N ASP A 31 19.83 13.04 39.84
CA ASP A 31 20.00 13.69 41.11
C ASP A 31 20.78 12.81 42.11
N ALA A 32 20.47 11.51 42.15
CA ALA A 32 21.22 10.55 42.97
C ALA A 32 22.67 10.40 42.48
N LEU A 33 22.89 10.40 41.16
CA LEU A 33 24.23 10.37 40.59
C LEU A 33 25.05 11.58 41.00
N ARG A 34 24.48 12.80 40.93
CA ARG A 34 25.14 14.05 41.35
C ARG A 34 25.44 14.06 42.85
N ALA A 35 24.49 13.65 43.68
CA ALA A 35 24.65 13.63 45.13
C ALA A 35 25.77 12.68 45.59
N GLN A 36 26.04 11.61 44.87
CA GLN A 36 27.02 10.59 45.26
C GLN A 36 28.31 10.61 44.43
N GLN A 37 28.44 11.53 43.48
CA GLN A 37 29.56 11.58 42.54
C GLN A 37 30.91 11.65 43.23
N ALA A 38 31.09 12.54 44.23
CA ALA A 38 32.34 12.69 44.98
C ALA A 38 32.71 11.41 45.76
N THR A 39 31.73 10.78 46.42
CA THR A 39 31.93 9.52 47.15
C THR A 39 32.32 8.38 46.21
N LEU A 40 31.66 8.26 45.05
CA LEU A 40 31.98 7.24 44.04
C LEU A 40 33.37 7.46 43.43
N ALA A 41 33.76 8.71 43.19
CA ALA A 41 35.10 9.05 42.69
C ALA A 41 36.19 8.68 43.69
N THR A 42 36.00 8.95 45.00
CA THR A 42 36.93 8.58 46.07
C THR A 42 37.03 7.04 46.18
N LEU A 43 35.89 6.35 46.21
CA LEU A 43 35.85 4.89 46.23
C LEU A 43 36.54 4.25 45.01
N TYR A 44 36.37 4.87 43.85
CA TYR A 44 37.04 4.42 42.62
C TYR A 44 38.56 4.61 42.69
N ALA A 45 39.02 5.72 43.27
CA ALA A 45 40.44 5.96 43.44
C ALA A 45 41.09 4.96 44.44
N GLU A 46 40.35 4.56 45.50
CA GLU A 46 40.86 3.61 46.52
C GLU A 46 40.77 2.14 46.05
N ARG A 47 39.69 1.76 45.38
CA ARG A 47 39.38 0.37 45.00
C ARG A 47 38.84 0.24 43.58
N PRO A 48 39.61 0.56 42.53
CA PRO A 48 39.11 0.68 41.15
C PRO A 48 38.46 -0.60 40.63
N LEU A 49 39.05 -1.77 40.85
CA LEU A 49 38.52 -3.04 40.34
C LEU A 49 37.19 -3.42 41.02
N ALA A 50 37.03 -3.14 42.30
CA ALA A 50 35.79 -3.45 43.01
C ALA A 50 34.65 -2.56 42.55
N VAL A 51 34.89 -1.25 42.34
CA VAL A 51 33.86 -0.32 41.82
C VAL A 51 33.46 -0.63 40.38
N ILE A 52 34.44 -0.96 39.52
CA ILE A 52 34.18 -1.42 38.17
C ILE A 52 33.32 -2.71 38.15
N GLY A 53 33.69 -3.68 39.02
CA GLY A 53 32.97 -4.96 39.11
C GLY A 53 31.53 -4.79 39.58
N VAL A 54 31.30 -3.98 40.61
CA VAL A 54 29.95 -3.71 41.14
C VAL A 54 29.12 -2.97 40.07
N TYR A 55 29.64 -1.93 39.45
CA TYR A 55 28.97 -1.21 38.37
C TYR A 55 28.61 -2.14 37.21
N PHE A 56 29.55 -2.98 36.79
CA PHE A 56 29.35 -3.95 35.70
C PHE A 56 28.19 -4.90 36.02
N LEU A 57 28.19 -5.49 37.23
CA LEU A 57 27.14 -6.43 37.66
C LEU A 57 25.76 -5.75 37.76
N VAL A 58 25.71 -4.53 38.34
CA VAL A 58 24.48 -3.73 38.42
C VAL A 58 23.96 -3.42 37.01
N TYR A 59 24.84 -2.98 36.13
CA TYR A 59 24.45 -2.70 34.73
C TYR A 59 23.91 -3.91 34.01
N VAL A 60 24.61 -5.06 34.11
CA VAL A 60 24.16 -6.33 33.55
C VAL A 60 22.80 -6.74 34.10
N ALA A 61 22.60 -6.60 35.44
CA ALA A 61 21.32 -6.95 36.07
C ALA A 61 20.16 -6.08 35.57
N VAL A 62 20.37 -4.75 35.57
CA VAL A 62 19.34 -3.79 35.09
C VAL A 62 18.95 -4.05 33.65
N THR A 63 19.92 -4.31 32.77
CA THR A 63 19.65 -4.56 31.35
C THR A 63 19.10 -5.95 31.10
N ALA A 64 19.55 -6.97 31.83
CA ALA A 64 19.01 -8.34 31.72
C ALA A 64 17.54 -8.43 32.16
N LEU A 65 17.18 -7.71 33.22
CA LEU A 65 15.81 -7.59 33.72
C LEU A 65 14.94 -6.61 32.91
N SER A 66 15.55 -5.95 31.91
CA SER A 66 14.87 -4.92 31.08
C SER A 66 14.27 -3.76 31.89
N LEU A 67 14.91 -3.39 32.99
CA LEU A 67 14.52 -2.28 33.86
C LEU A 67 14.86 -0.91 33.23
N PRO A 68 14.09 0.14 33.51
CA PRO A 68 14.47 1.49 33.13
C PRO A 68 15.69 1.93 33.91
N GLY A 69 16.61 2.69 33.27
CA GLY A 69 17.82 3.22 33.95
C GLY A 69 19.13 2.98 33.21
N ALA A 70 19.16 2.16 32.16
CA ALA A 70 20.37 1.89 31.40
C ALA A 70 21.06 3.17 30.86
N THR A 71 20.29 4.17 30.43
CA THR A 71 20.82 5.47 29.98
C THR A 71 21.53 6.21 31.12
N ILE A 72 20.94 6.23 32.31
CA ILE A 72 21.52 6.89 33.48
C ILE A 72 22.79 6.17 33.92
N LEU A 73 22.78 4.83 33.93
CA LEU A 73 23.98 4.04 34.20
C LEU A 73 25.08 4.32 33.17
N THR A 74 24.75 4.50 31.90
CA THR A 74 25.74 4.86 30.86
C THR A 74 26.38 6.22 31.16
N LEU A 75 25.55 7.22 31.49
CA LEU A 75 26.05 8.54 31.93
C LEU A 75 26.91 8.43 33.21
N ALA A 76 26.45 7.62 34.17
CA ALA A 76 27.21 7.36 35.40
C ALA A 76 28.57 6.71 35.12
N GLY A 77 28.64 5.77 34.20
CA GLY A 77 29.91 5.17 33.77
C GLY A 77 30.89 6.20 33.22
N GLY A 78 30.41 7.18 32.47
CA GLY A 78 31.20 8.32 31.99
C GLY A 78 31.63 9.24 33.12
N ALA A 79 30.71 9.54 34.02
CA ALA A 79 30.96 10.44 35.16
C ALA A 79 31.99 9.89 36.14
N VAL A 80 32.01 8.57 36.39
CA VAL A 80 32.88 7.93 37.39
C VAL A 80 34.20 7.45 36.81
N PHE A 81 34.15 6.81 35.61
CA PHE A 81 35.33 6.14 35.03
C PHE A 81 35.99 6.93 33.88
N GLY A 82 35.38 8.06 33.50
CA GLY A 82 35.82 8.82 32.34
C GLY A 82 35.48 8.14 31.00
N LEU A 83 35.91 8.76 29.90
CA LEU A 83 35.50 8.36 28.53
C LEU A 83 35.89 6.93 28.16
N TRP A 84 37.18 6.59 28.31
CA TRP A 84 37.70 5.34 27.76
C TRP A 84 37.34 4.10 28.58
N ILE A 85 37.58 4.14 29.88
CA ILE A 85 37.24 3.04 30.79
C ILE A 85 35.72 2.91 30.91
N GLY A 86 35.00 4.03 31.02
CA GLY A 86 33.54 4.07 31.05
C GLY A 86 32.94 3.46 29.80
N THR A 87 33.46 3.79 28.60
CA THR A 87 32.98 3.19 27.35
C THR A 87 33.23 1.68 27.28
N LEU A 88 34.44 1.23 27.67
CA LEU A 88 34.78 -0.18 27.63
C LEU A 88 33.86 -1.00 28.56
N VAL A 89 33.79 -0.60 29.84
CA VAL A 89 33.02 -1.29 30.87
C VAL A 89 31.51 -1.30 30.52
N THR A 90 30.96 -0.16 30.13
CA THR A 90 29.55 -0.01 29.79
C THR A 90 29.19 -0.80 28.53
N SER A 91 30.05 -0.78 27.51
CA SER A 91 29.81 -1.49 26.26
C SER A 91 29.70 -3.00 26.46
N PHE A 92 30.59 -3.61 27.24
CA PHE A 92 30.51 -5.03 27.55
C PHE A 92 29.34 -5.35 28.48
N ALA A 93 29.11 -4.56 29.52
CA ALA A 93 28.00 -4.77 30.45
C ALA A 93 26.65 -4.68 29.76
N SER A 94 26.43 -3.70 28.88
CA SER A 94 25.21 -3.51 28.14
C SER A 94 24.94 -4.66 27.15
N SER A 95 25.99 -5.14 26.46
CA SER A 95 25.86 -6.22 25.48
C SER A 95 25.60 -7.58 26.12
N ILE A 96 26.24 -7.84 27.26
CA ILE A 96 26.00 -9.08 28.06
C ILE A 96 24.59 -9.04 28.63
N GLY A 97 24.18 -7.95 29.26
CA GLY A 97 22.83 -7.83 29.81
C GLY A 97 21.74 -7.91 28.74
N ALA A 98 21.95 -7.26 27.57
CA ALA A 98 21.06 -7.41 26.40
C ALA A 98 20.94 -8.87 25.95
N THR A 99 22.05 -9.60 25.95
CA THR A 99 22.09 -11.02 25.54
C THR A 99 21.36 -11.91 26.55
N LEU A 100 21.46 -11.61 27.85
CA LEU A 100 20.69 -12.31 28.87
C LEU A 100 19.19 -12.05 28.74
N ALA A 101 18.77 -10.80 28.48
CA ALA A 101 17.36 -10.46 28.21
C ALA A 101 16.84 -11.17 26.95
N PHE A 102 17.64 -11.23 25.88
CA PHE A 102 17.35 -11.98 24.65
C PHE A 102 17.17 -13.49 24.92
N LEU A 103 18.04 -14.10 25.72
CA LEU A 103 17.96 -15.50 26.11
C LEU A 103 16.74 -15.78 26.99
N ALA A 104 16.44 -14.91 27.94
CA ALA A 104 15.26 -15.00 28.78
C ALA A 104 13.98 -14.94 27.94
N SER A 105 13.86 -14.00 27.00
CA SER A 105 12.75 -13.91 26.07
C SER A 105 12.61 -15.19 25.23
N ARG A 106 13.71 -15.71 24.69
CA ARG A 106 13.73 -16.94 23.90
C ARG A 106 13.26 -18.14 24.69
N TYR A 107 13.77 -18.30 25.90
CA TYR A 107 13.45 -19.44 26.74
C TYR A 107 12.00 -19.41 27.24
N LEU A 108 11.50 -18.23 27.63
CA LEU A 108 10.20 -18.09 28.29
C LEU A 108 9.03 -17.96 27.31
N PHE A 109 9.18 -17.13 26.27
CA PHE A 109 8.02 -16.63 25.51
C PHE A 109 7.92 -17.15 24.08
N ARG A 110 9.02 -17.66 23.46
CA ARG A 110 9.03 -18.05 22.05
C ARG A 110 7.96 -19.07 21.67
N ASP A 111 7.79 -20.12 22.48
CA ASP A 111 6.82 -21.20 22.20
C ASP A 111 5.37 -20.69 22.29
N ALA A 112 5.09 -19.81 23.25
CA ALA A 112 3.77 -19.22 23.45
C ALA A 112 3.41 -18.26 22.29
N VAL A 113 4.36 -17.42 21.87
CA VAL A 113 4.20 -16.50 20.76
C VAL A 113 4.07 -17.24 19.43
N LYS A 114 4.84 -18.31 19.22
CA LYS A 114 4.74 -19.16 18.03
C LYS A 114 3.36 -19.82 17.90
N LYS A 115 2.76 -20.27 18.99
CA LYS A 115 1.40 -20.85 18.99
C LYS A 115 0.33 -19.83 18.61
N ARG A 116 0.49 -18.56 19.01
CA ARG A 116 -0.53 -17.51 18.83
C ARG A 116 -0.36 -16.69 17.54
N PHE A 117 0.88 -16.52 17.05
CA PHE A 117 1.24 -15.63 15.94
C PHE A 117 2.18 -16.30 14.92
N GLY A 118 2.14 -17.64 14.76
CA GLY A 118 3.13 -18.42 14.01
C GLY A 118 3.41 -17.90 12.61
N ALA A 119 2.38 -17.65 11.80
CA ALA A 119 2.54 -17.18 10.43
C ALA A 119 3.22 -15.79 10.34
N ARG A 120 2.93 -14.87 11.29
CA ARG A 120 3.59 -13.56 11.35
C ARG A 120 5.05 -13.68 11.80
N LEU A 121 5.33 -14.58 12.74
CA LEU A 121 6.69 -14.83 13.22
C LEU A 121 7.56 -15.49 12.12
N GLU A 122 6.99 -16.39 11.34
CA GLU A 122 7.68 -17.01 10.20
C GLU A 122 8.03 -16.01 9.10
N ALA A 123 7.14 -15.06 8.82
CA ALA A 123 7.42 -13.96 7.87
C ALA A 123 8.57 -13.06 8.36
N VAL A 124 8.61 -12.76 9.66
CA VAL A 124 9.73 -12.01 10.28
C VAL A 124 11.01 -12.83 10.26
N ASP A 125 10.96 -14.12 10.60
CA ASP A 125 12.11 -15.01 10.56
C ASP A 125 12.67 -15.18 9.13
N ALA A 126 11.83 -15.25 8.10
CA ALA A 126 12.24 -15.28 6.69
C ALA A 126 12.94 -13.99 6.25
N GLY A 127 12.43 -12.83 6.65
CA GLY A 127 13.08 -11.53 6.41
C GLY A 127 14.43 -11.40 7.11
N LEU A 128 14.53 -11.90 8.35
CA LEU A 128 15.77 -11.88 9.13
C LEU A 128 16.79 -12.94 8.69
N ALA A 129 16.37 -14.03 8.03
CA ALA A 129 17.27 -15.07 7.56
C ALA A 129 18.28 -14.59 6.50
N LYS A 130 17.87 -13.60 5.69
CA LYS A 130 18.69 -13.07 4.59
C LYS A 130 19.68 -11.98 5.06
N ASP A 131 19.27 -11.06 5.94
CA ASP A 131 20.04 -9.89 6.37
C ASP A 131 19.88 -9.54 7.88
N GLY A 132 19.55 -10.51 8.72
CA GLY A 132 19.21 -10.30 10.13
C GLY A 132 20.29 -9.63 10.97
N ALA A 133 21.57 -9.92 10.69
CA ALA A 133 22.69 -9.24 11.35
C ALA A 133 22.74 -7.74 11.01
N TYR A 134 22.52 -7.38 9.74
CA TYR A 134 22.47 -5.99 9.29
C TYR A 134 21.25 -5.25 9.86
N TYR A 135 20.10 -5.91 9.91
CA TYR A 135 18.89 -5.37 10.50
C TYR A 135 19.06 -5.07 12.00
N LEU A 136 19.62 -6.02 12.76
CA LEU A 136 19.93 -5.79 14.18
C LEU A 136 20.97 -4.67 14.34
N PHE A 137 22.02 -4.64 13.51
CA PHE A 137 23.03 -3.58 13.53
C PHE A 137 22.39 -2.19 13.33
N THR A 138 21.49 -2.07 12.37
CA THR A 138 20.74 -0.85 12.09
C THR A 138 19.90 -0.39 13.29
N LEU A 139 19.17 -1.33 13.92
CA LEU A 139 18.38 -1.05 15.12
C LEU A 139 19.22 -0.65 16.32
N ARG A 140 20.46 -1.15 16.42
CA ARG A 140 21.39 -0.79 17.50
C ARG A 140 22.05 0.56 17.29
N LEU A 141 22.37 0.89 16.05
CA LEU A 141 23.06 2.13 15.70
C LEU A 141 22.11 3.34 15.74
N VAL A 142 20.83 3.15 15.42
CA VAL A 142 19.81 4.21 15.41
C VAL A 142 18.77 3.92 16.49
N PRO A 143 18.75 4.64 17.61
CA PRO A 143 17.89 4.38 18.76
C PRO A 143 16.43 4.82 18.54
N LEU A 144 15.79 4.30 17.50
CA LEU A 144 14.37 4.53 17.20
C LEU A 144 13.44 3.63 18.03
N VAL A 145 13.93 2.46 18.43
CA VAL A 145 13.18 1.48 19.20
C VAL A 145 13.83 1.37 20.58
N PRO A 146 13.05 1.35 21.68
CA PRO A 146 13.60 1.20 23.02
C PRO A 146 14.49 -0.06 23.12
N PHE A 147 15.63 0.09 23.80
CA PHE A 147 16.66 -0.94 23.95
C PHE A 147 16.11 -2.31 24.37
N PHE A 148 15.24 -2.35 25.37
CA PHE A 148 14.66 -3.58 25.90
C PHE A 148 13.72 -4.26 24.90
N VAL A 149 12.99 -3.48 24.07
CA VAL A 149 12.09 -4.01 23.05
C VAL A 149 12.88 -4.79 22.00
N ILE A 150 14.03 -4.27 21.56
CA ILE A 150 14.92 -4.97 20.61
C ILE A 150 15.38 -6.30 21.20
N ASN A 151 15.80 -6.32 22.46
CA ASN A 151 16.27 -7.56 23.13
C ASN A 151 15.18 -8.63 23.16
N LEU A 152 13.96 -8.25 23.56
CA LEU A 152 12.82 -9.15 23.67
C LEU A 152 12.38 -9.66 22.30
N LEU A 153 12.21 -8.78 21.31
CA LEU A 153 11.77 -9.16 19.97
C LEU A 153 12.77 -10.08 19.27
N MET A 154 14.07 -9.77 19.32
CA MET A 154 15.10 -10.61 18.71
C MET A 154 15.19 -11.98 19.37
N GLY A 155 14.89 -12.07 20.68
CA GLY A 155 14.80 -13.35 21.39
C GLY A 155 13.74 -14.30 20.83
N LEU A 156 12.66 -13.76 20.28
CA LEU A 156 11.58 -14.56 19.67
C LEU A 156 11.94 -15.11 18.27
N THR A 157 12.96 -14.54 17.63
CA THR A 157 13.43 -14.94 16.29
C THR A 157 14.41 -16.10 16.31
N ARG A 158 14.79 -16.61 15.11
CA ARG A 158 15.80 -17.69 14.95
C ARG A 158 17.25 -17.19 14.98
N MET A 159 17.51 -15.92 15.29
CA MET A 159 18.87 -15.36 15.31
C MET A 159 19.79 -16.12 16.28
N LYS A 160 21.03 -16.42 15.85
CA LYS A 160 22.02 -17.09 16.71
C LYS A 160 22.47 -16.15 17.84
N VAL A 161 22.69 -16.68 19.05
CA VAL A 161 23.11 -15.93 20.25
C VAL A 161 24.41 -15.16 20.00
N LEU A 162 25.40 -15.82 19.39
CA LEU A 162 26.68 -15.18 19.09
C LEU A 162 26.53 -14.02 18.10
N THR A 163 25.69 -14.18 17.07
CA THR A 163 25.37 -13.11 16.11
C THR A 163 24.71 -11.93 16.82
N PHE A 164 23.74 -12.19 17.72
CA PHE A 164 23.09 -11.15 18.50
C PHE A 164 24.10 -10.39 19.37
N TYR A 165 24.97 -11.12 20.10
CA TYR A 165 26.00 -10.52 20.96
C TYR A 165 26.98 -9.66 20.17
N LEU A 166 27.64 -10.22 19.14
CA LEU A 166 28.65 -9.52 18.36
C LEU A 166 28.09 -8.27 17.64
N VAL A 167 26.93 -8.44 17.02
CA VAL A 167 26.28 -7.32 16.33
C VAL A 167 25.82 -6.25 17.31
N SER A 168 25.33 -6.61 18.50
CA SER A 168 24.97 -5.66 19.54
C SER A 168 26.19 -4.95 20.09
N GLN A 169 27.29 -5.66 20.33
CA GLN A 169 28.54 -5.11 20.82
C GLN A 169 29.08 -4.01 19.89
N ILE A 170 29.14 -4.29 18.58
CA ILE A 170 29.66 -3.33 17.60
C ILE A 170 28.62 -2.23 17.32
N GLY A 171 27.34 -2.59 17.20
CA GLY A 171 26.28 -1.64 16.85
C GLY A 171 25.97 -0.61 17.92
N MET A 172 26.15 -0.95 19.20
CA MET A 172 25.92 -0.04 20.32
C MET A 172 27.14 0.81 20.65
N LEU A 173 28.36 0.41 20.22
CA LEU A 173 29.62 1.04 20.66
C LEU A 173 29.66 2.55 20.39
N ALA A 174 29.23 2.99 19.20
CA ALA A 174 29.24 4.41 18.84
C ALA A 174 28.25 5.21 19.70
N GLY A 175 27.04 4.68 19.94
CA GLY A 175 26.07 5.29 20.85
C GLY A 175 26.58 5.32 22.28
N THR A 176 27.16 4.22 22.77
CA THR A 176 27.76 4.14 24.12
C THR A 176 28.82 5.21 24.31
N LEU A 177 29.71 5.38 23.32
CA LEU A 177 30.77 6.42 23.38
C LEU A 177 30.18 7.84 23.53
N VAL A 178 29.14 8.15 22.79
CA VAL A 178 28.46 9.46 22.83
C VAL A 178 27.79 9.69 24.19
N TYR A 179 27.09 8.70 24.75
CA TYR A 179 26.44 8.81 26.05
C TYR A 179 27.46 8.86 27.21
N VAL A 180 28.52 8.06 27.14
CA VAL A 180 29.61 8.09 28.14
C VAL A 180 30.32 9.43 28.11
N ASN A 181 30.57 9.99 26.90
CA ASN A 181 31.18 11.32 26.79
C ASN A 181 30.29 12.40 27.42
N ALA A 182 28.97 12.35 27.18
CA ALA A 182 28.01 13.25 27.81
C ALA A 182 28.06 13.12 29.36
N GLY A 183 28.18 11.90 29.89
CA GLY A 183 28.35 11.64 31.32
C GLY A 183 29.64 12.22 31.86
N THR A 184 30.75 12.09 31.16
CA THR A 184 32.05 12.68 31.54
C THR A 184 31.98 14.20 31.60
N GLU A 185 31.34 14.84 30.65
CA GLU A 185 31.16 16.30 30.64
C GLU A 185 30.17 16.78 31.72
N LEU A 186 29.10 16.01 32.00
CA LEU A 186 28.18 16.30 33.10
C LEU A 186 28.87 16.25 34.47
N ALA A 187 29.86 15.36 34.65
CA ALA A 187 30.62 15.24 35.88
C ALA A 187 31.56 16.43 36.17
N ARG A 188 31.92 17.20 35.15
CA ARG A 188 32.80 18.39 35.24
C ARG A 188 32.05 19.67 35.58
N LEU A 189 30.73 19.59 35.83
CA LEU A 189 29.90 20.75 36.11
C LEU A 189 29.95 21.17 37.56
N ASP A 190 30.80 22.13 37.89
CA ASP A 190 30.94 22.70 39.25
C ASP A 190 29.94 23.85 39.51
N SER A 191 29.25 24.36 38.48
CA SER A 191 28.32 25.50 38.63
C SER A 191 27.31 25.57 37.49
N LEU A 192 26.18 26.32 37.67
CA LEU A 192 25.20 26.63 36.66
C LEU A 192 25.79 27.31 35.40
N ARG A 193 26.90 28.03 35.51
CA ARG A 193 27.62 28.60 34.37
C ARG A 193 28.33 27.55 33.51
N GLY A 194 28.69 26.40 34.10
CA GLY A 194 29.26 25.25 33.37
C GLY A 194 28.32 24.59 32.38
N ILE A 195 27.00 24.80 32.49
CA ILE A 195 25.98 24.25 31.54
C ILE A 195 26.21 24.75 30.12
N LEU A 196 26.79 25.95 29.95
CA LEU A 196 27.12 26.50 28.62
C LEU A 196 28.57 26.19 28.20
N SER A 197 29.26 25.26 28.88
CA SER A 197 30.60 24.86 28.45
C SER A 197 30.57 24.28 27.04
N PRO A 198 31.55 24.63 26.16
CA PRO A 198 31.58 24.11 24.80
C PRO A 198 31.60 22.56 24.74
N GLY A 199 32.21 21.91 25.72
CA GLY A 199 32.26 20.45 25.84
C GLY A 199 30.89 19.82 26.09
N LEU A 200 30.13 20.36 27.04
CA LEU A 200 28.79 19.86 27.35
C LEU A 200 27.80 20.16 26.23
N VAL A 201 27.78 21.40 25.72
CA VAL A 201 26.92 21.79 24.61
C VAL A 201 27.25 20.92 23.38
N GLY A 202 28.54 20.71 23.06
CA GLY A 202 28.99 19.84 22.00
C GLY A 202 28.53 18.38 22.19
N SER A 203 28.62 17.84 23.40
CA SER A 203 28.17 16.49 23.74
C SER A 203 26.66 16.33 23.60
N LEU A 204 25.86 17.29 24.04
CA LEU A 204 24.40 17.30 23.93
C LEU A 204 23.97 17.43 22.46
N VAL A 205 24.61 18.31 21.67
CA VAL A 205 24.39 18.43 20.23
C VAL A 205 24.75 17.12 19.54
N LEU A 206 25.90 16.52 19.87
CA LEU A 206 26.29 15.21 19.30
C LEU A 206 25.28 14.13 19.65
N LEU A 207 24.77 14.08 20.86
CA LEU A 207 23.73 13.15 21.29
C LEU A 207 22.45 13.30 20.47
N GLY A 208 22.01 14.54 20.23
CA GLY A 208 20.82 14.83 19.41
C GLY A 208 21.00 14.55 17.92
N VAL A 209 22.20 14.82 17.39
CA VAL A 209 22.49 14.69 15.93
C VAL A 209 22.94 13.27 15.57
N PHE A 210 23.52 12.51 16.52
CA PHE A 210 24.06 11.17 16.27
C PHE A 210 23.07 10.22 15.54
N PRO A 211 21.79 10.08 15.95
CA PRO A 211 20.86 9.20 15.25
C PRO A 211 20.65 9.59 13.78
N LEU A 212 20.66 10.90 13.49
CA LEU A 212 20.49 11.42 12.12
C LEU A 212 21.72 11.12 11.26
N VAL A 213 22.91 11.33 11.80
CA VAL A 213 24.18 11.01 11.12
C VAL A 213 24.31 9.51 10.90
N ALA A 214 24.05 8.71 11.93
CA ALA A 214 24.09 7.26 11.85
C ALA A 214 23.15 6.72 10.77
N ARG A 215 21.91 7.21 10.73
CA ARG A 215 20.94 6.87 9.68
C ARG A 215 21.46 7.23 8.29
N LYS A 216 22.03 8.43 8.12
CA LYS A 216 22.58 8.88 6.83
C LYS A 216 23.76 8.02 6.37
N VAL A 217 24.63 7.66 7.30
CA VAL A 217 25.79 6.77 7.05
C VAL A 217 25.30 5.38 6.60
N LEU A 218 24.34 4.80 7.29
CA LEU A 218 23.75 3.50 6.90
C LEU A 218 23.14 3.52 5.50
N VAL A 219 22.38 4.56 5.17
CA VAL A 219 21.81 4.73 3.82
C VAL A 219 22.91 4.83 2.76
N LEU A 220 24.01 5.53 3.04
CA LEU A 220 25.14 5.62 2.13
C LEU A 220 25.85 4.27 1.94
N PHE A 221 26.03 3.48 3.01
CA PHE A 221 26.61 2.14 2.91
C PHE A 221 25.70 1.19 2.12
N ALA A 222 24.39 1.20 2.39
CA ALA A 222 23.43 0.40 1.63
C ALA A 222 23.46 0.78 0.13
N ALA A 223 23.43 2.06 -0.17
CA ALA A 223 23.53 2.55 -1.55
C ALA A 223 24.84 2.12 -2.22
N ARG A 224 26.00 2.21 -1.52
CA ARG A 224 27.29 1.74 -2.06
C ARG A 224 27.27 0.25 -2.41
N LYS A 225 26.63 -0.60 -1.61
CA LYS A 225 26.49 -2.04 -1.88
C LYS A 225 25.67 -2.27 -3.15
N VAL A 226 24.53 -1.57 -3.30
CA VAL A 226 23.65 -1.68 -4.48
C VAL A 226 24.35 -1.24 -5.76
N TYR A 227 25.11 -0.13 -5.70
CA TYR A 227 25.84 0.39 -6.86
C TYR A 227 27.21 -0.27 -7.08
N ALA A 228 27.61 -1.28 -6.31
CA ALA A 228 28.95 -1.87 -6.41
C ALA A 228 29.28 -2.40 -7.82
N ARG A 229 28.28 -3.04 -8.48
CA ARG A 229 28.39 -3.53 -9.87
C ARG A 229 28.64 -2.39 -10.89
N TRP A 230 28.17 -1.18 -10.58
CA TRP A 230 28.19 -0.01 -11.46
C TRP A 230 29.26 1.01 -11.04
N ARG A 231 30.28 0.56 -10.26
CA ARG A 231 31.35 1.43 -9.78
C ARG A 231 32.08 2.09 -10.95
N GLY A 232 32.26 3.42 -10.91
CA GLY A 232 32.93 4.21 -11.96
C GLY A 232 32.02 4.57 -13.14
N MET A 233 30.83 4.01 -13.27
CA MET A 233 29.93 4.29 -14.40
C MET A 233 29.03 5.51 -14.19
N LYS A 234 28.90 5.99 -12.93
CA LYS A 234 28.08 7.16 -12.62
C LYS A 234 28.62 8.42 -13.30
N PRO A 235 27.82 9.11 -14.13
CA PRO A 235 28.23 10.36 -14.77
C PRO A 235 28.56 11.45 -13.74
N LYS A 236 29.51 12.32 -14.08
CA LYS A 236 29.81 13.53 -13.28
C LYS A 236 28.75 14.59 -13.45
N THR A 237 28.21 14.73 -14.66
CA THR A 237 27.11 15.62 -15.05
C THR A 237 25.99 14.81 -15.67
N PHE A 238 24.77 15.32 -15.66
CA PHE A 238 23.59 14.64 -16.19
C PHE A 238 22.87 15.53 -17.20
N ASP A 239 22.36 14.92 -18.27
CA ASP A 239 21.52 15.60 -19.26
C ASP A 239 20.17 15.98 -18.69
N ARG A 240 19.64 15.17 -17.75
CA ARG A 240 18.31 15.28 -17.17
C ARG A 240 18.31 15.17 -15.66
N ASN A 241 17.34 15.83 -15.01
CA ASN A 241 17.03 15.59 -13.59
C ASN A 241 16.19 14.34 -13.42
N LEU A 242 15.27 14.10 -14.38
CA LEU A 242 14.35 12.97 -14.37
C LEU A 242 14.15 12.45 -15.79
N ILE A 243 14.14 11.13 -15.95
CA ILE A 243 13.58 10.46 -17.13
C ILE A 243 12.41 9.59 -16.66
N VAL A 244 11.29 9.69 -17.38
CA VAL A 244 10.07 8.94 -17.15
C VAL A 244 9.84 7.99 -18.31
N ILE A 245 9.61 6.71 -18.02
CA ILE A 245 9.40 5.65 -19.02
C ILE A 245 7.92 5.27 -19.02
N GLY A 246 7.23 5.57 -20.13
CA GLY A 246 5.80 5.35 -20.34
C GLY A 246 4.97 6.61 -20.14
N ALA A 247 4.09 6.93 -21.10
CA ALA A 247 3.23 8.10 -21.11
C ALA A 247 1.75 7.77 -20.81
N GLY A 248 1.50 6.80 -19.93
CA GLY A 248 0.20 6.62 -19.28
C GLY A 248 -0.01 7.60 -18.13
N ALA A 249 -1.11 7.45 -17.37
CA ALA A 249 -1.48 8.38 -16.29
C ALA A 249 -0.34 8.66 -15.30
N ALA A 250 0.42 7.64 -14.89
CA ALA A 250 1.56 7.84 -13.98
C ALA A 250 2.68 8.64 -14.64
N GLY A 251 3.03 8.34 -15.89
CA GLY A 251 4.12 9.02 -16.58
C GLY A 251 3.81 10.46 -16.93
N LEU A 252 2.60 10.72 -17.40
CA LEU A 252 2.12 12.07 -17.72
C LEU A 252 2.16 12.96 -16.48
N VAL A 253 1.59 12.51 -15.36
CA VAL A 253 1.61 13.27 -14.11
C VAL A 253 3.03 13.44 -13.57
N SER A 254 3.88 12.40 -13.64
CA SER A 254 5.27 12.48 -13.18
C SER A 254 6.06 13.53 -13.96
N SER A 255 5.95 13.53 -15.28
CA SER A 255 6.65 14.47 -16.15
C SER A 255 6.14 15.91 -16.00
N TYR A 256 4.81 16.08 -15.86
CA TYR A 256 4.19 17.37 -15.59
C TYR A 256 4.71 17.98 -14.28
N ILE A 257 4.71 17.21 -13.18
CA ILE A 257 5.22 17.66 -11.87
C ILE A 257 6.67 18.10 -12.00
N ALA A 258 7.51 17.31 -12.66
CA ALA A 258 8.92 17.65 -12.85
C ALA A 258 9.10 18.95 -13.63
N ALA A 259 8.33 19.17 -14.70
CA ALA A 259 8.37 20.39 -15.50
C ALA A 259 7.89 21.62 -14.70
N VAL A 260 6.82 21.49 -13.91
CA VAL A 260 6.30 22.57 -13.05
C VAL A 260 7.35 23.06 -12.05
N VAL A 261 8.11 22.15 -11.46
CA VAL A 261 9.21 22.49 -10.52
C VAL A 261 10.52 22.81 -11.24
N LYS A 262 10.46 23.06 -12.56
CA LYS A 262 11.62 23.47 -13.40
C LYS A 262 12.73 22.43 -13.48
N ALA A 263 12.44 21.17 -13.24
CA ALA A 263 13.38 20.09 -13.49
C ALA A 263 13.45 19.77 -14.99
N LYS A 264 14.65 19.53 -15.51
CA LYS A 264 14.82 19.09 -16.90
C LYS A 264 14.40 17.63 -17.01
N VAL A 265 13.26 17.37 -17.65
CA VAL A 265 12.62 16.06 -17.72
C VAL A 265 12.45 15.59 -19.16
N THR A 266 12.69 14.29 -19.39
CA THR A 266 12.33 13.59 -20.64
C THR A 266 11.28 12.54 -20.32
N LEU A 267 10.20 12.52 -21.10
CA LEU A 267 9.16 11.49 -21.12
C LEU A 267 9.35 10.62 -22.36
N ILE A 268 9.46 9.31 -22.17
CA ILE A 268 9.68 8.36 -23.28
C ILE A 268 8.45 7.48 -23.42
N GLU A 269 7.87 7.41 -24.64
CA GLU A 269 6.70 6.57 -24.94
C GLU A 269 6.98 5.67 -26.11
N GLY A 270 6.82 4.36 -25.88
CA GLY A 270 7.03 3.32 -26.89
C GLY A 270 5.80 2.93 -27.71
N GLY A 271 4.64 3.45 -27.35
CA GLY A 271 3.35 3.17 -28.01
C GLY A 271 2.57 4.45 -28.28
N ARG A 272 1.44 4.62 -27.62
CA ARG A 272 0.55 5.78 -27.77
C ARG A 272 0.51 6.62 -26.51
N MET A 273 0.63 7.93 -26.67
CA MET A 273 0.42 8.89 -25.58
C MET A 273 -0.95 8.69 -24.92
N GLY A 274 -1.06 8.92 -23.60
CA GLY A 274 -2.26 8.67 -22.80
C GLY A 274 -2.35 7.25 -22.23
N GLY A 275 -1.53 6.31 -22.72
CA GLY A 275 -1.47 4.92 -22.25
C GLY A 275 -2.77 4.16 -22.34
N ASP A 276 -2.96 3.16 -21.49
CA ASP A 276 -4.10 2.24 -21.51
C ASP A 276 -5.45 2.96 -21.28
N CYS A 277 -5.49 3.90 -20.33
CA CYS A 277 -6.75 4.55 -19.96
C CYS A 277 -7.42 5.28 -21.14
N LEU A 278 -6.64 6.06 -21.88
CA LEU A 278 -7.13 6.81 -23.04
C LEU A 278 -7.42 5.90 -24.23
N ASN A 279 -6.51 4.97 -24.52
CA ASN A 279 -6.53 4.26 -25.81
C ASN A 279 -7.26 2.92 -25.77
N TYR A 280 -7.30 2.23 -24.62
CA TYR A 280 -7.73 0.83 -24.54
C TYR A 280 -8.64 0.52 -23.34
N GLY A 281 -8.74 1.40 -22.35
CA GLY A 281 -9.38 1.13 -21.06
C GLY A 281 -10.59 2.02 -20.79
N CYS A 282 -10.41 2.97 -19.88
CA CYS A 282 -11.51 3.75 -19.29
C CYS A 282 -12.31 4.55 -20.32
N VAL A 283 -11.62 5.25 -21.22
CA VAL A 283 -12.30 6.14 -22.19
C VAL A 283 -13.12 5.34 -23.20
N PRO A 284 -12.55 4.37 -23.94
CA PRO A 284 -13.32 3.64 -24.92
C PRO A 284 -14.43 2.78 -24.29
N SER A 285 -14.20 2.15 -23.13
CA SER A 285 -15.21 1.33 -22.48
C SER A 285 -16.42 2.16 -22.02
N LYS A 286 -16.21 3.32 -21.39
CA LYS A 286 -17.31 4.18 -20.95
C LYS A 286 -18.05 4.81 -22.13
N ALA A 287 -17.35 5.10 -23.23
CA ALA A 287 -18.00 5.53 -24.47
C ALA A 287 -18.92 4.45 -25.05
N LEU A 288 -18.49 3.18 -25.05
CA LEU A 288 -19.28 2.05 -25.52
C LEU A 288 -20.47 1.75 -24.58
N ILE A 289 -20.22 1.72 -23.27
CA ILE A 289 -21.24 1.55 -22.22
C ILE A 289 -22.34 2.60 -22.38
N ARG A 290 -22.01 3.88 -22.64
CA ARG A 290 -23.02 4.91 -22.84
C ARG A 290 -23.93 4.62 -24.04
N THR A 291 -23.38 4.09 -25.15
CA THR A 291 -24.19 3.66 -26.30
C THR A 291 -25.08 2.47 -25.94
N ALA A 292 -24.54 1.48 -25.23
CA ALA A 292 -25.26 0.32 -24.75
C ALA A 292 -26.40 0.68 -23.77
N THR A 293 -26.14 1.63 -22.85
CA THR A 293 -27.17 2.16 -21.94
C THR A 293 -28.31 2.83 -22.71
N LEU A 294 -28.01 3.63 -23.73
CA LEU A 294 -29.05 4.25 -24.55
C LEU A 294 -29.88 3.19 -25.29
N ALA A 295 -29.24 2.16 -25.88
CA ALA A 295 -29.94 1.06 -26.56
C ALA A 295 -30.87 0.34 -25.57
N HIS A 296 -30.41 0.07 -24.33
CA HIS A 296 -31.21 -0.55 -23.28
C HIS A 296 -32.42 0.32 -22.91
N GLN A 297 -32.22 1.64 -22.70
CA GLN A 297 -33.31 2.58 -22.38
C GLN A 297 -34.36 2.64 -23.48
N ILE A 298 -33.98 2.59 -24.77
CA ILE A 298 -34.91 2.54 -25.89
C ILE A 298 -35.72 1.23 -25.87
N ALA A 299 -35.07 0.10 -25.62
CA ALA A 299 -35.74 -1.20 -25.54
C ALA A 299 -36.76 -1.29 -24.40
N HIS A 300 -36.53 -0.55 -23.28
CA HIS A 300 -37.39 -0.52 -22.08
C HIS A 300 -38.21 0.76 -21.97
N SER A 301 -38.35 1.51 -23.07
CA SER A 301 -39.06 2.79 -23.10
C SER A 301 -40.53 2.75 -22.66
N THR A 302 -41.18 1.58 -22.73
CA THR A 302 -42.56 1.36 -22.27
C THR A 302 -42.71 1.59 -20.76
N GLU A 303 -41.69 1.38 -19.97
CA GLU A 303 -41.66 1.68 -18.53
C GLU A 303 -41.85 3.17 -18.24
N TYR A 304 -41.50 4.02 -19.21
CA TYR A 304 -41.63 5.50 -19.13
C TYR A 304 -42.87 6.01 -19.87
N GLY A 305 -43.82 5.12 -20.23
CA GLY A 305 -45.04 5.51 -20.94
C GLY A 305 -44.86 5.78 -22.44
N ILE A 306 -43.70 5.44 -23.02
CA ILE A 306 -43.44 5.57 -24.45
C ILE A 306 -43.92 4.29 -25.15
N ALA A 307 -45.03 4.34 -25.83
CA ALA A 307 -45.73 3.19 -26.37
C ALA A 307 -44.93 2.36 -27.39
N LYS A 308 -44.05 3.00 -28.15
CA LYS A 308 -43.19 2.34 -29.13
C LYS A 308 -41.89 3.14 -29.33
N ALA A 309 -40.75 2.48 -29.09
CA ALA A 309 -39.44 2.96 -29.52
C ALA A 309 -38.63 1.77 -30.03
N GLU A 310 -38.02 1.91 -31.19
CA GLU A 310 -37.17 0.89 -31.78
C GLU A 310 -35.83 1.51 -32.18
N ALA A 311 -34.73 0.81 -31.94
CA ALA A 311 -33.41 1.21 -32.38
C ALA A 311 -32.78 0.14 -33.25
N THR A 312 -32.30 0.54 -34.42
CA THR A 312 -31.35 -0.28 -35.19
C THR A 312 -29.97 0.17 -34.86
N ILE A 313 -29.14 -0.72 -34.35
CA ILE A 313 -27.79 -0.40 -33.90
C ILE A 313 -26.83 -0.61 -35.06
N ASP A 314 -26.24 0.47 -35.57
CA ASP A 314 -25.06 0.41 -36.42
C ASP A 314 -23.81 0.27 -35.52
N PHE A 315 -23.32 -0.95 -35.38
CA PHE A 315 -22.17 -1.24 -34.51
C PHE A 315 -20.89 -0.56 -35.03
N ALA A 316 -20.69 -0.46 -36.34
CA ALA A 316 -19.53 0.21 -36.91
C ALA A 316 -19.54 1.70 -36.52
N ALA A 317 -20.69 2.38 -36.69
CA ALA A 317 -20.85 3.78 -36.29
C ALA A 317 -20.70 3.97 -34.78
N ALA A 318 -21.15 3.01 -33.96
CA ALA A 318 -20.92 3.02 -32.50
C ALA A 318 -19.42 2.96 -32.16
N MET A 319 -18.64 2.12 -32.82
CA MET A 319 -17.20 2.01 -32.62
C MET A 319 -16.45 3.22 -33.17
N GLU A 320 -16.87 3.81 -34.28
CA GLU A 320 -16.35 5.09 -34.79
C GLU A 320 -16.60 6.23 -33.83
N ARG A 321 -17.77 6.26 -33.17
CA ARG A 321 -18.05 7.21 -32.08
C ARG A 321 -17.08 7.02 -30.92
N VAL A 322 -16.78 5.78 -30.53
CA VAL A 322 -15.78 5.49 -29.47
C VAL A 322 -14.40 6.07 -29.84
N GLU A 323 -13.94 5.81 -31.06
CA GLU A 323 -12.69 6.38 -31.57
C GLU A 323 -12.74 7.92 -31.64
N GLY A 324 -13.85 8.49 -32.04
CA GLY A 324 -14.08 9.93 -32.07
C GLY A 324 -13.94 10.57 -30.70
N ILE A 325 -14.40 9.90 -29.64
CA ILE A 325 -14.23 10.35 -28.26
C ILE A 325 -12.77 10.28 -27.83
N VAL A 326 -12.09 9.17 -28.14
CA VAL A 326 -10.65 9.04 -27.88
C VAL A 326 -9.88 10.17 -28.56
N ARG A 327 -10.12 10.42 -29.86
CA ARG A 327 -9.51 11.52 -30.62
C ARG A 327 -9.82 12.89 -30.01
N LYS A 328 -11.01 13.12 -29.46
CA LYS A 328 -11.39 14.38 -28.81
C LYS A 328 -10.64 14.61 -27.50
N ILE A 329 -10.31 13.55 -26.76
CA ILE A 329 -9.59 13.63 -25.47
C ILE A 329 -8.06 13.64 -25.68
N GLN A 330 -7.58 12.98 -26.72
CA GLN A 330 -6.16 12.83 -27.04
C GLN A 330 -5.32 14.12 -26.96
N PRO A 331 -5.80 15.32 -27.38
CA PRO A 331 -5.02 16.56 -27.22
C PRO A 331 -4.61 16.88 -25.79
N HIS A 332 -5.34 16.37 -24.78
CA HIS A 332 -5.00 16.57 -23.38
C HIS A 332 -3.71 15.80 -22.96
N ASP A 333 -3.40 14.72 -23.68
CA ASP A 333 -2.25 13.85 -23.39
C ASP A 333 -1.24 13.85 -24.54
N SER A 334 -1.29 14.86 -25.44
CA SER A 334 -0.51 14.89 -26.67
C SER A 334 0.95 15.32 -26.45
N VAL A 335 1.80 14.99 -27.42
CA VAL A 335 3.21 15.41 -27.49
C VAL A 335 3.29 16.95 -27.44
N GLU A 336 2.46 17.63 -28.24
CA GLU A 336 2.45 19.09 -28.38
C GLU A 336 2.13 19.76 -27.03
N ARG A 337 1.12 19.25 -26.32
CA ARG A 337 0.77 19.77 -25.01
C ARG A 337 1.90 19.62 -24.01
N TYR A 338 2.47 18.40 -23.89
CA TYR A 338 3.54 18.15 -22.91
C TYR A 338 4.83 18.89 -23.25
N THR A 339 5.16 19.04 -24.53
CA THR A 339 6.27 19.89 -24.99
C THR A 339 6.01 21.36 -24.61
N GLY A 340 4.80 21.85 -24.80
CA GLY A 340 4.40 23.19 -24.39
C GLY A 340 4.47 23.42 -22.85
N LEU A 341 4.31 22.35 -22.06
CA LEU A 341 4.49 22.36 -20.61
C LEU A 341 5.98 22.28 -20.17
N GLY A 342 6.91 22.14 -21.11
CA GLY A 342 8.35 22.08 -20.84
C GLY A 342 8.91 20.66 -20.63
N VAL A 343 8.16 19.63 -21.05
CA VAL A 343 8.62 18.23 -21.06
C VAL A 343 9.27 17.91 -22.40
N ASP A 344 10.48 17.34 -22.41
CA ASP A 344 11.08 16.77 -23.61
C ASP A 344 10.45 15.41 -23.87
N VAL A 345 9.54 15.32 -24.86
CA VAL A 345 8.83 14.09 -25.20
C VAL A 345 9.56 13.34 -26.31
N ARG A 346 9.86 12.06 -26.08
CA ARG A 346 10.53 11.18 -27.04
C ARG A 346 9.65 9.97 -27.36
N LEU A 347 9.28 9.83 -28.62
CA LEU A 347 8.59 8.64 -29.11
C LEU A 347 9.63 7.59 -29.47
N GLY A 348 9.63 6.47 -28.76
CA GLY A 348 10.60 5.38 -28.95
C GLY A 348 10.63 4.43 -27.76
N ARG A 349 11.34 3.32 -27.94
CA ARG A 349 11.49 2.29 -26.89
C ARG A 349 12.65 2.65 -25.99
N ALA A 350 12.39 2.79 -24.71
CA ALA A 350 13.39 2.99 -23.67
C ALA A 350 14.04 1.67 -23.27
N ARG A 351 15.36 1.69 -23.03
CA ARG A 351 16.09 0.62 -22.35
C ARG A 351 17.01 1.21 -21.29
N ILE A 352 16.85 0.79 -20.05
CA ILE A 352 17.72 1.18 -18.95
C ILE A 352 19.04 0.38 -19.07
N VAL A 353 20.12 1.05 -19.42
CA VAL A 353 21.44 0.43 -19.62
C VAL A 353 22.15 0.24 -18.28
N ASP A 354 22.09 1.25 -17.45
CA ASP A 354 22.59 1.27 -16.07
C ASP A 354 21.73 2.22 -15.22
N PRO A 355 21.92 2.34 -13.90
CA PRO A 355 21.08 3.18 -13.07
C PRO A 355 20.97 4.67 -13.45
N TRP A 356 21.80 5.14 -14.37
CA TRP A 356 21.85 6.55 -14.78
C TRP A 356 21.75 6.78 -16.28
N ARG A 357 21.74 5.72 -17.11
CA ARG A 357 21.70 5.82 -18.57
C ARG A 357 20.52 5.08 -19.14
N ILE A 358 19.84 5.75 -20.05
CA ILE A 358 18.72 5.18 -20.80
C ILE A 358 19.02 5.32 -22.29
N GLU A 359 19.00 4.21 -23.00
CA GLU A 359 19.02 4.14 -24.45
C GLU A 359 17.58 4.28 -24.95
N ILE A 360 17.35 5.16 -25.91
CA ILE A 360 16.09 5.37 -26.59
C ILE A 360 16.27 4.92 -28.03
N THR A 361 15.45 3.99 -28.48
CA THR A 361 15.42 3.55 -29.88
C THR A 361 14.15 4.08 -30.55
N SER A 362 14.31 5.03 -31.45
CA SER A 362 13.20 5.62 -32.22
C SER A 362 12.65 4.64 -33.28
N ALA A 363 11.52 4.97 -33.89
CA ALA A 363 10.86 4.09 -34.87
C ALA A 363 11.70 3.83 -36.13
N ASP A 364 12.58 4.75 -36.51
CA ASP A 364 13.55 4.64 -37.60
C ASP A 364 14.80 3.82 -37.24
N GLY A 365 14.87 3.30 -36.01
CA GLY A 365 16.03 2.55 -35.49
C GLY A 365 17.17 3.40 -34.95
N THR A 366 17.05 4.73 -34.97
CA THR A 366 18.05 5.64 -34.40
C THR A 366 18.12 5.43 -32.90
N LYS A 367 19.38 5.38 -32.37
CA LYS A 367 19.62 5.20 -30.94
C LYS A 367 20.23 6.44 -30.33
N GLU A 368 19.67 6.90 -29.24
CA GLU A 368 20.17 7.98 -28.40
C GLU A 368 20.37 7.48 -26.97
N VAL A 369 21.42 7.92 -26.30
CA VAL A 369 21.64 7.61 -24.88
C VAL A 369 21.61 8.90 -24.08
N LEU A 370 20.70 8.98 -23.11
CA LEU A 370 20.58 10.09 -22.17
C LEU A 370 20.99 9.68 -20.77
N THR A 371 21.67 10.61 -20.08
CA THR A 371 22.03 10.46 -18.67
C THR A 371 21.03 11.18 -17.78
N THR A 372 20.68 10.58 -16.62
CA THR A 372 19.72 11.16 -15.69
C THR A 372 20.09 10.94 -14.23
N ARG A 373 19.69 11.87 -13.37
CA ARG A 373 19.82 11.72 -11.91
C ARG A 373 18.86 10.69 -11.35
N SER A 374 17.64 10.66 -11.87
CA SER A 374 16.57 9.75 -11.40
C SER A 374 15.74 9.22 -12.56
N ILE A 375 15.14 8.07 -12.36
CA ILE A 375 14.25 7.39 -13.31
C ILE A 375 12.93 7.11 -12.61
N VAL A 376 11.81 7.36 -13.30
CA VAL A 376 10.49 6.86 -12.92
C VAL A 376 10.02 5.85 -13.97
N VAL A 377 9.84 4.61 -13.56
CA VAL A 377 9.26 3.55 -14.39
C VAL A 377 7.75 3.63 -14.27
N ALA A 378 7.07 3.96 -15.38
CA ALA A 378 5.63 4.11 -15.50
C ALA A 378 5.07 3.28 -16.69
N ALA A 379 5.67 2.10 -16.93
CA ALA A 379 5.42 1.25 -18.09
C ALA A 379 4.03 0.58 -18.12
N GLY A 380 3.24 0.72 -17.04
CA GLY A 380 1.87 0.22 -16.97
C GLY A 380 1.76 -1.30 -16.91
N ALA A 381 0.64 -1.83 -17.41
CA ALA A 381 0.33 -3.24 -17.45
C ALA A 381 -0.20 -3.64 -18.85
N GLU A 382 -0.36 -4.93 -19.07
CA GLU A 382 -0.96 -5.49 -20.28
C GLU A 382 -1.99 -6.56 -19.91
N PRO A 383 -2.96 -6.88 -20.80
CA PRO A 383 -3.91 -7.95 -20.56
C PRO A 383 -3.19 -9.28 -20.33
N PHE A 384 -3.61 -10.00 -19.31
CA PHE A 384 -3.13 -11.36 -19.08
C PHE A 384 -3.90 -12.32 -20.01
N VAL A 385 -3.19 -13.00 -20.89
CA VAL A 385 -3.73 -14.06 -21.74
C VAL A 385 -3.24 -15.40 -21.19
N PRO A 386 -4.14 -16.28 -20.71
CA PRO A 386 -3.75 -17.56 -20.13
C PRO A 386 -3.21 -18.50 -21.20
N LYS A 387 -2.32 -19.40 -20.80
CA LYS A 387 -1.83 -20.48 -21.69
C LYS A 387 -2.91 -21.59 -21.82
N LEU A 388 -3.99 -21.25 -22.53
CA LEU A 388 -5.10 -22.16 -22.77
C LEU A 388 -4.85 -22.93 -24.07
N PRO A 389 -4.85 -24.28 -24.06
CA PRO A 389 -4.68 -25.08 -25.26
C PRO A 389 -5.71 -24.67 -26.37
N GLY A 390 -5.26 -24.48 -27.58
CA GLY A 390 -6.10 -24.10 -28.71
C GLY A 390 -6.52 -22.64 -28.80
N LEU A 391 -6.16 -21.79 -27.83
CA LEU A 391 -6.52 -20.37 -27.82
C LEU A 391 -5.99 -19.62 -29.07
N GLN A 392 -4.81 -20.01 -29.56
CA GLN A 392 -4.20 -19.48 -30.78
C GLN A 392 -4.98 -19.79 -32.06
N LEU A 393 -5.98 -20.70 -32.01
CA LEU A 393 -6.79 -21.10 -33.17
C LEU A 393 -8.06 -20.25 -33.32
N VAL A 394 -8.36 -19.37 -32.35
CA VAL A 394 -9.71 -18.77 -32.21
C VAL A 394 -9.75 -17.25 -32.13
N ASP A 395 -8.75 -16.52 -32.61
CA ASP A 395 -8.76 -15.04 -32.65
C ASP A 395 -9.21 -14.43 -31.29
N CYS A 396 -8.44 -14.61 -30.25
CA CYS A 396 -8.77 -14.12 -28.93
C CYS A 396 -8.62 -12.60 -28.87
N LEU A 397 -9.67 -11.92 -28.48
CA LEU A 397 -9.70 -10.48 -28.19
C LEU A 397 -9.22 -10.23 -26.75
N THR A 398 -8.63 -9.07 -26.57
CA THR A 398 -8.30 -8.51 -25.25
C THR A 398 -8.86 -7.11 -25.11
N SER A 399 -8.73 -6.49 -23.95
CA SER A 399 -9.06 -5.07 -23.76
C SER A 399 -8.27 -4.14 -24.70
N ASP A 400 -7.12 -4.57 -25.22
CA ASP A 400 -6.28 -3.76 -26.10
C ASP A 400 -6.71 -3.87 -27.58
N THR A 401 -7.28 -5.01 -28.01
CA THR A 401 -7.61 -5.29 -29.42
C THR A 401 -9.12 -5.20 -29.75
N LEU A 402 -9.97 -5.20 -28.73
CA LEU A 402 -11.43 -5.14 -28.86
C LEU A 402 -11.93 -3.95 -29.70
N TRP A 403 -11.24 -2.81 -29.62
CA TRP A 403 -11.64 -1.54 -30.21
C TRP A 403 -11.52 -1.50 -31.76
N GLU A 404 -10.86 -2.51 -32.33
CA GLU A 404 -10.72 -2.66 -33.78
C GLU A 404 -11.95 -3.33 -34.44
N LEU A 405 -12.86 -3.88 -33.65
CA LEU A 405 -14.09 -4.49 -34.17
C LEU A 405 -14.94 -3.46 -34.91
N ARG A 406 -15.49 -3.89 -36.06
CA ARG A 406 -16.48 -3.13 -36.86
C ARG A 406 -17.77 -3.90 -37.10
N GLU A 407 -17.76 -5.20 -36.78
CA GLU A 407 -18.92 -6.05 -36.84
C GLU A 407 -19.26 -6.58 -35.45
N LEU A 408 -20.52 -6.50 -35.06
CA LEU A 408 -21.00 -7.04 -33.80
C LEU A 408 -20.92 -8.59 -33.86
N PRO A 409 -20.17 -9.26 -32.97
CA PRO A 409 -20.18 -10.72 -32.92
C PRO A 409 -21.57 -11.20 -32.52
N ARG A 410 -22.12 -12.16 -33.25
CA ARG A 410 -23.41 -12.74 -32.91
C ARG A 410 -23.35 -13.48 -31.57
N ARG A 411 -22.25 -14.24 -31.35
CA ARG A 411 -21.98 -14.98 -30.09
C ARG A 411 -20.63 -14.56 -29.54
N LEU A 412 -20.64 -13.95 -28.37
CA LEU A 412 -19.44 -13.52 -27.69
C LEU A 412 -19.26 -14.33 -26.39
N VAL A 413 -18.11 -14.98 -26.24
CA VAL A 413 -17.70 -15.52 -24.96
C VAL A 413 -16.80 -14.51 -24.27
N VAL A 414 -17.12 -14.16 -23.01
CA VAL A 414 -16.29 -13.32 -22.13
C VAL A 414 -15.69 -14.22 -21.07
N LEU A 415 -14.37 -14.37 -21.07
CA LEU A 415 -13.63 -15.15 -20.10
C LEU A 415 -13.15 -14.23 -18.97
N GLY A 416 -13.72 -14.42 -17.78
CA GLY A 416 -13.45 -13.65 -16.58
C GLY A 416 -14.67 -12.87 -16.06
N GLY A 417 -14.91 -12.94 -14.74
CA GLY A 417 -16.00 -12.29 -14.01
C GLY A 417 -15.57 -11.06 -13.21
N GLY A 418 -14.43 -10.47 -13.54
CA GLY A 418 -13.95 -9.22 -12.96
C GLY A 418 -14.64 -7.99 -13.59
N PRO A 419 -14.31 -6.75 -13.12
CA PRO A 419 -14.94 -5.52 -13.60
C PRO A 419 -14.97 -5.38 -15.13
N ILE A 420 -13.83 -5.58 -15.79
CA ILE A 420 -13.71 -5.47 -17.26
C ILE A 420 -14.65 -6.47 -17.96
N GLY A 421 -14.67 -7.72 -17.48
CA GLY A 421 -15.53 -8.76 -18.05
C GLY A 421 -17.00 -8.44 -17.89
N CYS A 422 -17.44 -8.01 -16.72
CA CYS A 422 -18.83 -7.65 -16.42
C CYS A 422 -19.28 -6.43 -17.21
N GLU A 423 -18.49 -5.36 -17.26
CA GLU A 423 -18.79 -4.15 -18.03
C GLU A 423 -18.98 -4.43 -19.53
N LEU A 424 -18.04 -5.19 -20.12
CA LEU A 424 -18.10 -5.50 -21.55
C LEU A 424 -19.17 -6.54 -21.88
N ALA A 425 -19.39 -7.55 -21.01
CA ALA A 425 -20.48 -8.51 -21.19
C ALA A 425 -21.84 -7.79 -21.25
N GLN A 426 -22.10 -6.88 -20.30
CA GLN A 426 -23.33 -6.11 -20.28
C GLN A 426 -23.45 -5.16 -21.49
N ALA A 427 -22.36 -4.48 -21.86
CA ALA A 427 -22.38 -3.59 -23.02
C ALA A 427 -22.70 -4.34 -24.30
N PHE A 428 -22.06 -5.49 -24.57
CA PHE A 428 -22.27 -6.25 -25.79
C PHE A 428 -23.65 -6.91 -25.89
N VAL A 429 -24.18 -7.42 -24.77
CA VAL A 429 -25.56 -8.01 -24.80
C VAL A 429 -26.59 -6.93 -25.07
N ARG A 430 -26.46 -5.74 -24.50
CA ARG A 430 -27.33 -4.58 -24.74
C ARG A 430 -27.24 -4.04 -26.18
N LEU A 431 -26.13 -4.30 -26.88
CA LEU A 431 -25.95 -3.98 -28.28
C LEU A 431 -26.46 -5.09 -29.22
N GLY A 432 -26.95 -6.23 -28.69
CA GLY A 432 -27.59 -7.28 -29.45
C GLY A 432 -26.76 -8.56 -29.68
N ALA A 433 -25.59 -8.70 -29.05
CA ALA A 433 -24.83 -9.94 -29.05
C ALA A 433 -25.42 -10.97 -28.09
N ALA A 434 -25.40 -12.27 -28.44
CA ALA A 434 -25.59 -13.34 -27.47
C ALA A 434 -24.28 -13.52 -26.67
N VAL A 435 -24.30 -13.18 -25.37
CA VAL A 435 -23.09 -13.17 -24.52
C VAL A 435 -23.13 -14.31 -23.52
N THR A 436 -22.03 -15.09 -23.45
CA THR A 436 -21.78 -16.06 -22.40
C THR A 436 -20.54 -15.62 -21.59
N GLN A 437 -20.73 -15.34 -20.31
CA GLN A 437 -19.63 -14.98 -19.41
C GLN A 437 -19.20 -16.20 -18.57
N VAL A 438 -17.92 -16.56 -18.63
CA VAL A 438 -17.35 -17.73 -17.95
C VAL A 438 -16.40 -17.26 -16.86
N GLU A 439 -16.68 -17.63 -15.60
CA GLU A 439 -15.89 -17.27 -14.43
C GLU A 439 -15.54 -18.54 -13.61
N MET A 440 -14.27 -18.69 -13.31
CA MET A 440 -13.72 -19.78 -12.50
C MET A 440 -14.12 -19.68 -11.03
N ALA A 441 -14.23 -18.47 -10.51
CA ALA A 441 -14.63 -18.24 -9.13
C ALA A 441 -16.12 -18.57 -8.92
N PRO A 442 -16.56 -18.83 -7.67
CA PRO A 442 -17.95 -19.16 -7.36
C PRO A 442 -18.91 -17.96 -7.50
N ARG A 443 -18.41 -16.76 -7.82
CA ARG A 443 -19.22 -15.55 -8.05
C ARG A 443 -18.49 -14.54 -8.93
N LEU A 444 -19.27 -13.68 -9.58
CA LEU A 444 -18.75 -12.49 -10.26
C LEU A 444 -18.21 -11.50 -9.21
N LEU A 445 -17.35 -10.57 -9.65
CA LEU A 445 -16.78 -9.53 -8.81
C LEU A 445 -16.28 -10.08 -7.46
N ALA A 446 -15.48 -11.14 -7.48
CA ALA A 446 -15.08 -11.94 -6.31
C ALA A 446 -14.41 -11.13 -5.16
N ARG A 447 -13.97 -9.90 -5.43
CA ARG A 447 -13.43 -8.98 -4.41
C ARG A 447 -14.51 -8.22 -3.64
N GLU A 448 -15.75 -8.20 -4.15
CA GLU A 448 -16.89 -7.56 -3.51
C GLU A 448 -17.62 -8.54 -2.59
N ASP A 449 -18.44 -8.02 -1.68
CA ASP A 449 -19.27 -8.85 -0.81
C ASP A 449 -20.30 -9.67 -1.62
N GLU A 450 -20.80 -10.74 -1.04
CA GLU A 450 -21.72 -11.67 -1.71
C GLU A 450 -23.04 -11.02 -2.14
N ASP A 451 -23.58 -10.12 -1.33
CA ASP A 451 -24.80 -9.38 -1.65
C ASP A 451 -24.61 -8.46 -2.87
N VAL A 452 -23.43 -7.84 -3.00
CA VAL A 452 -23.07 -7.03 -4.16
C VAL A 452 -22.93 -7.90 -5.42
N ALA A 453 -22.23 -9.02 -5.30
CA ALA A 453 -22.04 -9.97 -6.42
C ALA A 453 -23.39 -10.54 -6.90
N THR A 454 -24.33 -10.78 -5.98
CA THR A 454 -25.67 -11.27 -6.27
C THR A 454 -26.48 -10.25 -7.10
N VAL A 455 -26.46 -8.97 -6.70
CA VAL A 455 -27.14 -7.91 -7.46
C VAL A 455 -26.52 -7.74 -8.84
N ALA A 456 -25.19 -7.71 -8.93
CA ALA A 456 -24.47 -7.60 -10.20
C ALA A 456 -24.80 -8.76 -11.15
N ARG A 457 -24.80 -9.99 -10.66
CA ARG A 457 -25.14 -11.18 -11.42
C ARG A 457 -26.57 -11.12 -11.94
N ALA A 458 -27.53 -10.83 -11.05
CA ALA A 458 -28.94 -10.74 -11.41
C ALA A 458 -29.19 -9.67 -12.49
N ALA A 459 -28.47 -8.55 -12.45
CA ALA A 459 -28.56 -7.50 -13.45
C ALA A 459 -28.04 -7.98 -14.83
N LEU A 460 -26.88 -8.64 -14.87
CA LEU A 460 -26.34 -9.19 -16.13
C LEU A 460 -27.26 -10.27 -16.72
N GLU A 461 -27.77 -11.18 -15.88
CA GLU A 461 -28.70 -12.23 -16.32
C GLU A 461 -30.04 -11.66 -16.82
N ARG A 462 -30.55 -10.60 -16.17
CA ARG A 462 -31.75 -9.87 -16.62
C ARG A 462 -31.54 -9.21 -17.98
N ASP A 463 -30.35 -8.69 -18.25
CA ASP A 463 -30.01 -8.13 -19.57
C ASP A 463 -29.77 -9.21 -20.63
N GLY A 464 -29.75 -10.50 -20.28
CA GLY A 464 -29.61 -11.62 -21.18
C GLY A 464 -28.22 -12.24 -21.27
N VAL A 465 -27.30 -11.91 -20.38
CA VAL A 465 -25.98 -12.56 -20.29
C VAL A 465 -26.14 -13.97 -19.68
N ALA A 466 -25.68 -15.00 -20.39
CA ALA A 466 -25.55 -16.35 -19.83
C ALA A 466 -24.33 -16.41 -18.89
N VAL A 467 -24.54 -16.34 -17.56
CA VAL A 467 -23.47 -16.30 -16.56
C VAL A 467 -23.14 -17.71 -16.06
N LEU A 468 -21.92 -18.18 -16.33
CA LEU A 468 -21.37 -19.47 -15.92
C LEU A 468 -20.29 -19.26 -14.85
N ILE A 469 -20.67 -19.23 -13.58
CA ILE A 469 -19.73 -19.20 -12.43
C ILE A 469 -19.25 -20.60 -12.04
N GLY A 470 -18.09 -20.72 -11.43
CA GLY A 470 -17.49 -22.00 -11.06
C GLY A 470 -17.02 -22.82 -12.27
N HIS A 471 -16.90 -22.21 -13.45
CA HIS A 471 -16.52 -22.87 -14.68
C HIS A 471 -15.08 -22.52 -15.06
N THR A 472 -14.22 -23.52 -15.07
CA THR A 472 -12.81 -23.41 -15.47
C THR A 472 -12.67 -23.66 -16.98
N ALA A 473 -12.17 -22.70 -17.74
CA ALA A 473 -11.82 -22.90 -19.14
C ALA A 473 -10.67 -23.90 -19.27
N LEU A 474 -10.85 -24.95 -20.07
CA LEU A 474 -9.87 -26.03 -20.26
C LEU A 474 -9.10 -25.87 -21.57
N ARG A 475 -9.79 -25.64 -22.66
CA ARG A 475 -9.24 -25.54 -24.03
C ARG A 475 -10.20 -24.91 -25.01
N CYS A 476 -9.66 -24.39 -26.10
CA CYS A 476 -10.42 -23.99 -27.24
C CYS A 476 -10.27 -25.01 -28.38
N GLU A 477 -11.35 -25.29 -29.07
CA GLU A 477 -11.40 -26.19 -30.24
C GLU A 477 -11.89 -25.41 -31.46
N ARG A 478 -11.41 -25.78 -32.65
CA ARG A 478 -11.90 -25.27 -33.91
C ARG A 478 -12.26 -26.45 -34.80
N ASP A 479 -13.50 -26.50 -35.25
CA ASP A 479 -14.03 -27.49 -36.19
C ASP A 479 -14.60 -26.73 -37.41
N GLY A 480 -13.80 -26.64 -38.47
CA GLY A 480 -14.10 -25.79 -39.62
C GLY A 480 -14.20 -24.32 -39.22
N GLU A 481 -15.37 -23.72 -39.38
CA GLU A 481 -15.65 -22.35 -38.98
C GLU A 481 -16.16 -22.22 -37.53
N ARG A 482 -16.56 -23.33 -36.92
CA ARG A 482 -17.06 -23.34 -35.54
C ARG A 482 -15.91 -23.24 -34.56
N ARG A 483 -16.04 -22.30 -33.63
CA ARG A 483 -15.13 -22.10 -32.49
C ARG A 483 -15.86 -22.49 -31.22
N VAL A 484 -15.22 -23.30 -30.40
CA VAL A 484 -15.82 -23.83 -29.16
C VAL A 484 -14.86 -23.68 -28.00
N LEU A 485 -15.35 -23.11 -26.92
CA LEU A 485 -14.67 -23.16 -25.62
C LEU A 485 -15.19 -24.38 -24.86
N ILE A 486 -14.28 -25.21 -24.39
CA ILE A 486 -14.58 -26.27 -23.44
C ILE A 486 -14.28 -25.74 -22.05
N ALA A 487 -15.31 -25.65 -21.23
CA ALA A 487 -15.21 -25.30 -19.81
C ALA A 487 -15.65 -26.46 -18.93
N GLN A 488 -15.21 -26.53 -17.70
CA GLN A 488 -15.53 -27.59 -16.75
C GLN A 488 -16.12 -27.00 -15.46
N ASN A 489 -17.21 -27.61 -15.01
CA ASN A 489 -17.76 -27.40 -13.67
C ASN A 489 -18.02 -28.77 -13.02
N GLU A 490 -17.53 -28.95 -11.79
CA GLU A 490 -17.70 -30.20 -10.99
C GLU A 490 -17.39 -31.49 -11.77
N GLY A 491 -16.35 -31.45 -12.60
CA GLY A 491 -15.92 -32.60 -13.40
C GLY A 491 -16.68 -32.79 -14.72
N ARG A 492 -17.70 -31.98 -15.01
CA ARG A 492 -18.48 -32.06 -16.25
C ARG A 492 -18.03 -31.02 -17.25
N GLU A 493 -17.72 -31.42 -18.48
CA GLU A 493 -17.38 -30.49 -19.55
C GLU A 493 -18.65 -29.88 -20.15
N VAL A 494 -18.59 -28.57 -20.40
CA VAL A 494 -19.60 -27.77 -21.08
C VAL A 494 -18.97 -27.21 -22.35
N ARG A 495 -19.65 -27.39 -23.47
CA ARG A 495 -19.23 -26.88 -24.80
C ARG A 495 -19.97 -25.58 -25.09
N ILE A 496 -19.22 -24.52 -25.36
CA ILE A 496 -19.76 -23.17 -25.59
C ILE A 496 -19.27 -22.71 -26.97
N GLU A 497 -20.19 -22.64 -27.93
CA GLU A 497 -19.90 -22.11 -29.26
C GLU A 497 -19.84 -20.60 -29.27
N PHE A 498 -18.91 -20.03 -30.04
CA PHE A 498 -18.74 -18.57 -30.14
C PHE A 498 -18.17 -18.13 -31.49
N ASP A 499 -18.37 -16.87 -31.82
CA ASP A 499 -17.76 -16.20 -32.97
C ASP A 499 -16.50 -15.43 -32.56
N ARG A 500 -16.51 -14.83 -31.37
CA ARG A 500 -15.36 -14.16 -30.77
C ARG A 500 -15.25 -14.52 -29.29
N LEU A 501 -14.01 -14.58 -28.79
CA LEU A 501 -13.70 -14.78 -27.38
C LEU A 501 -12.94 -13.55 -26.86
N LEU A 502 -13.45 -12.92 -25.79
CA LEU A 502 -12.81 -11.82 -25.09
C LEU A 502 -12.15 -12.35 -23.83
N CYS A 503 -10.82 -12.22 -23.73
CA CYS A 503 -10.06 -12.56 -22.54
C CYS A 503 -9.99 -11.36 -21.59
N ALA A 504 -10.67 -11.46 -20.43
CA ALA A 504 -10.76 -10.43 -19.39
C ALA A 504 -10.39 -10.97 -17.99
N VAL A 505 -9.43 -11.91 -17.92
CA VAL A 505 -9.02 -12.62 -16.69
C VAL A 505 -7.97 -11.90 -15.85
N GLY A 506 -7.67 -10.67 -16.16
CA GLY A 506 -6.78 -9.81 -15.39
C GLY A 506 -5.71 -9.12 -16.21
N ARG A 507 -4.81 -8.41 -15.52
CA ARG A 507 -3.70 -7.65 -16.11
C ARG A 507 -2.40 -7.98 -15.43
N VAL A 508 -1.29 -7.93 -16.15
CA VAL A 508 0.07 -8.17 -15.64
C VAL A 508 0.93 -6.94 -15.89
N ALA A 509 1.76 -6.60 -14.93
CA ALA A 509 2.68 -5.48 -15.05
C ALA A 509 3.67 -5.72 -16.21
N ARG A 510 3.94 -4.69 -17.00
CA ARG A 510 4.97 -4.72 -18.05
C ARG A 510 6.33 -4.62 -17.39
N LEU A 511 7.01 -5.76 -17.23
CA LEU A 511 8.29 -5.84 -16.53
C LEU A 511 9.47 -6.19 -17.44
N ARG A 512 9.24 -6.51 -18.71
CA ARG A 512 10.27 -7.05 -19.63
C ARG A 512 10.60 -6.11 -20.78
N GLY A 513 11.81 -6.26 -21.31
CA GLY A 513 12.20 -5.64 -22.57
C GLY A 513 12.77 -4.23 -22.48
N TYR A 514 12.95 -3.69 -21.27
CA TYR A 514 13.51 -2.35 -21.09
C TYR A 514 14.57 -2.23 -19.97
N GLY A 515 15.24 -3.35 -19.61
CA GLY A 515 16.48 -3.34 -18.82
C GLY A 515 16.31 -3.62 -17.34
N LEU A 516 15.14 -4.07 -16.84
CA LEU A 516 14.93 -4.40 -15.42
C LEU A 516 15.65 -5.68 -15.01
N GLU A 517 15.72 -6.65 -15.91
CA GLU A 517 16.42 -7.93 -15.74
C GLU A 517 17.93 -7.70 -15.57
N GLU A 518 18.51 -6.91 -16.46
CA GLU A 518 19.94 -6.61 -16.47
C GLU A 518 20.36 -5.81 -15.24
N LEU A 519 19.47 -4.98 -14.71
CA LEU A 519 19.66 -4.28 -13.45
C LEU A 519 19.50 -5.20 -12.22
N GLY A 520 18.97 -6.42 -12.40
CA GLY A 520 18.65 -7.31 -11.29
C GLY A 520 17.48 -6.83 -10.43
N LEU A 521 16.58 -6.01 -11.00
CA LEU A 521 15.36 -5.54 -10.34
C LEU A 521 14.26 -6.61 -10.37
N ILE A 522 14.32 -7.49 -11.36
CA ILE A 522 13.42 -8.65 -11.48
C ILE A 522 14.23 -9.89 -11.87
N ASP A 523 13.69 -11.06 -11.52
CA ASP A 523 14.17 -12.35 -12.01
C ASP A 523 13.38 -12.71 -13.29
N ALA A 524 14.08 -12.88 -14.40
CA ALA A 524 13.45 -13.24 -15.67
C ALA A 524 12.78 -14.63 -15.64
N ALA A 525 13.30 -15.57 -14.83
CA ALA A 525 12.76 -16.92 -14.69
C ALA A 525 11.51 -16.96 -13.81
N ALA A 526 11.42 -16.08 -12.81
CA ALA A 526 10.31 -15.99 -11.87
C ALA A 526 9.94 -14.51 -11.63
N PRO A 527 9.38 -13.80 -12.63
CA PRO A 527 9.07 -12.38 -12.48
C PRO A 527 8.03 -12.17 -11.38
N PRO A 528 8.18 -11.13 -10.56
CA PRO A 528 7.18 -10.76 -9.58
C PRO A 528 5.91 -10.25 -10.28
N ARG A 529 4.80 -10.17 -9.55
CA ARG A 529 3.54 -9.64 -10.11
C ARG A 529 3.64 -8.17 -10.50
N THR A 530 4.45 -7.40 -9.80
CA THR A 530 4.72 -5.96 -10.02
C THR A 530 6.19 -5.68 -9.71
N LEU A 531 6.72 -4.55 -10.16
CA LEU A 531 8.07 -4.12 -9.83
C LEU A 531 8.16 -3.80 -8.32
N PRO A 532 9.02 -4.50 -7.55
CA PRO A 532 9.12 -4.29 -6.12
C PRO A 532 9.58 -2.88 -5.77
N THR A 533 8.83 -2.20 -4.90
CA THR A 533 9.15 -0.87 -4.36
C THR A 533 8.96 -0.84 -2.84
N ASP A 534 9.62 0.13 -2.20
CA ASP A 534 9.35 0.47 -0.80
C ASP A 534 8.13 1.41 -0.68
N ASP A 535 7.77 1.79 0.55
CA ASP A 535 6.65 2.72 0.83
C ASP A 535 6.82 4.11 0.17
N TYR A 536 8.00 4.42 -0.33
CA TYR A 536 8.34 5.67 -1.01
C TYR A 536 8.34 5.53 -2.54
N LEU A 537 7.89 4.39 -3.04
CA LEU A 537 7.90 3.99 -4.45
C LEU A 537 9.31 3.86 -5.04
N GLN A 538 10.32 3.70 -4.19
CA GLN A 538 11.70 3.51 -4.56
C GLN A 538 11.98 2.02 -4.79
N THR A 539 12.67 1.67 -5.87
CA THR A 539 13.13 0.30 -6.14
C THR A 539 14.38 -0.04 -5.31
N LEU A 540 15.04 -1.16 -5.62
CA LEU A 540 16.36 -1.50 -5.07
C LEU A 540 17.37 -0.36 -5.27
N TYR A 541 17.33 0.33 -6.41
CA TYR A 541 18.21 1.47 -6.70
C TYR A 541 17.62 2.77 -6.15
N PRO A 542 18.37 3.51 -5.31
CA PRO A 542 17.86 4.73 -4.67
C PRO A 542 17.42 5.86 -5.61
N ASN A 543 17.77 5.79 -6.88
CA ASN A 543 17.41 6.77 -7.89
C ASN A 543 16.41 6.26 -8.94
N ILE A 544 15.91 5.01 -8.78
CA ILE A 544 14.91 4.44 -9.67
C ILE A 544 13.62 4.22 -8.87
N TYR A 545 12.55 4.84 -9.33
CA TYR A 545 11.22 4.78 -8.75
C TYR A 545 10.26 4.10 -9.72
N ALA A 546 9.11 3.64 -9.22
CA ALA A 546 8.05 3.13 -10.07
C ALA A 546 6.70 3.69 -9.65
N ALA A 547 5.80 3.89 -10.62
CA ALA A 547 4.45 4.38 -10.38
C ALA A 547 3.45 3.81 -11.38
N GLY A 548 2.19 3.67 -10.98
CA GLY A 548 1.12 3.08 -11.76
C GLY A 548 1.10 1.56 -11.69
N ASP A 549 0.47 0.93 -12.67
CA ASP A 549 0.20 -0.51 -12.68
C ASP A 549 1.46 -1.37 -12.59
N VAL A 550 2.59 -0.84 -13.04
CA VAL A 550 3.89 -1.53 -12.95
C VAL A 550 4.34 -1.70 -11.50
N ALA A 551 3.98 -0.76 -10.61
CA ALA A 551 4.36 -0.78 -9.20
C ALA A 551 3.33 -1.48 -8.30
N GLY A 552 2.03 -1.48 -8.67
CA GLY A 552 0.96 -1.94 -7.78
C GLY A 552 0.85 -1.12 -6.49
N PRO A 553 0.17 -1.58 -5.45
CA PRO A 553 -0.67 -2.79 -5.41
C PRO A 553 -2.01 -2.62 -6.14
N TYR A 554 -2.38 -1.39 -6.52
CA TYR A 554 -3.63 -1.06 -7.20
C TYR A 554 -3.34 -0.71 -8.66
N GLN A 555 -4.17 -1.23 -9.57
CA GLN A 555 -4.07 -1.00 -11.01
C GLN A 555 -5.24 -0.13 -11.48
N PHE A 556 -5.26 1.14 -11.01
CA PHE A 556 -6.28 2.14 -11.36
C PHE A 556 -5.62 3.42 -11.84
N THR A 557 -6.25 4.10 -12.78
CA THR A 557 -5.75 5.36 -13.36
C THR A 557 -5.53 6.44 -12.30
N HIS A 558 -6.48 6.60 -11.36
CA HIS A 558 -6.39 7.59 -10.28
C HIS A 558 -5.31 7.22 -9.25
N THR A 559 -5.07 5.93 -8.97
CA THR A 559 -3.94 5.52 -8.11
C THR A 559 -2.60 5.68 -8.81
N ALA A 560 -2.55 5.48 -10.13
CA ALA A 560 -1.35 5.74 -10.92
C ALA A 560 -0.94 7.23 -10.85
N ALA A 561 -1.90 8.15 -11.02
CA ALA A 561 -1.69 9.59 -10.87
C ALA A 561 -1.28 9.96 -9.44
N HIS A 562 -1.90 9.36 -8.43
CA HIS A 562 -1.56 9.53 -7.02
C HIS A 562 -0.11 9.09 -6.72
N GLN A 563 0.29 7.90 -7.17
CA GLN A 563 1.65 7.39 -7.02
C GLN A 563 2.68 8.26 -7.75
N ALA A 564 2.33 8.79 -8.92
CA ALA A 564 3.20 9.65 -9.71
C ALA A 564 3.69 10.87 -8.93
N TRP A 565 2.82 11.46 -8.10
CA TRP A 565 3.21 12.58 -7.23
C TRP A 565 4.32 12.16 -6.26
N TYR A 566 4.13 11.04 -5.54
CA TYR A 566 5.13 10.55 -4.58
C TYR A 566 6.44 10.15 -5.26
N ALA A 567 6.37 9.41 -6.36
CA ALA A 567 7.55 8.98 -7.09
C ALA A 567 8.37 10.18 -7.59
N SER A 568 7.72 11.18 -8.18
CA SER A 568 8.38 12.37 -8.74
C SER A 568 8.97 13.26 -7.64
N VAL A 569 8.20 13.54 -6.57
CA VAL A 569 8.67 14.38 -5.47
C VAL A 569 9.81 13.68 -4.72
N ASN A 570 9.72 12.38 -4.49
CA ASN A 570 10.81 11.61 -3.88
C ASN A 570 12.04 11.53 -4.79
N ALA A 571 11.87 11.40 -6.11
CA ALA A 571 12.97 11.39 -7.08
C ALA A 571 13.73 12.72 -7.13
N LEU A 572 13.02 13.83 -7.05
CA LEU A 572 13.58 15.18 -7.20
C LEU A 572 14.05 15.78 -5.86
N PHE A 573 13.30 15.54 -4.77
CA PHE A 573 13.50 16.20 -3.48
C PHE A 573 13.72 15.23 -2.31
N GLY A 574 13.77 13.92 -2.55
CA GLY A 574 13.91 12.90 -1.50
C GLY A 574 15.20 12.97 -0.67
N THR A 575 16.21 13.75 -1.11
CA THR A 575 17.40 14.08 -0.31
C THR A 575 17.08 15.02 0.87
N PHE A 576 16.06 15.86 0.74
CA PHE A 576 15.60 16.79 1.79
C PHE A 576 14.49 16.16 2.63
N ARG A 577 13.43 15.67 1.97
CA ARG A 577 12.29 15.04 2.61
C ARG A 577 11.69 13.98 1.70
N ARG A 578 11.33 12.82 2.28
CA ARG A 578 10.65 11.73 1.58
C ARG A 578 9.20 11.62 2.05
N PHE A 579 8.31 11.29 1.13
CA PHE A 579 6.88 11.15 1.37
C PHE A 579 6.48 9.70 1.08
N LYS A 580 5.85 9.06 2.06
CA LYS A 580 5.26 7.72 1.88
C LYS A 580 4.00 7.82 1.04
N ALA A 581 3.82 6.90 0.11
CA ALA A 581 2.58 6.76 -0.63
C ALA A 581 1.44 6.40 0.33
N ASP A 582 0.37 7.19 0.30
CA ASP A 582 -0.77 7.03 1.20
C ASP A 582 -1.89 6.28 0.48
N TYR A 583 -2.11 5.03 0.87
CA TYR A 583 -3.16 4.16 0.37
C TYR A 583 -4.30 3.96 1.38
N SER A 584 -4.43 4.84 2.37
CA SER A 584 -5.42 4.71 3.44
C SER A 584 -6.86 4.78 2.94
N VAL A 585 -7.10 5.50 1.84
CA VAL A 585 -8.42 5.69 1.24
C VAL A 585 -8.30 5.60 -0.28
N ILE A 586 -8.64 4.44 -0.83
CA ILE A 586 -8.62 4.19 -2.28
C ILE A 586 -10.03 3.78 -2.72
N PRO A 587 -10.71 4.58 -3.56
CA PRO A 587 -11.99 4.21 -4.16
C PRO A 587 -11.79 3.44 -5.47
N TRP A 588 -12.80 2.67 -5.86
CA TRP A 588 -12.94 2.13 -7.22
C TRP A 588 -14.40 1.90 -7.57
N ALA A 589 -14.70 1.79 -8.86
CA ALA A 589 -16.02 1.52 -9.36
C ALA A 589 -15.98 0.51 -10.51
N THR A 590 -17.05 -0.29 -10.62
CA THR A 590 -17.38 -1.14 -11.77
C THR A 590 -18.61 -0.53 -12.41
N PHE A 591 -18.50 -0.18 -13.69
CA PHE A 591 -19.51 0.60 -14.42
C PHE A 591 -20.51 -0.30 -15.16
N ILE A 592 -21.00 -1.32 -14.45
CA ILE A 592 -22.20 -2.07 -14.85
C ILE A 592 -23.45 -1.28 -14.47
N ASP A 593 -24.63 -1.76 -14.80
CA ASP A 593 -25.90 -1.17 -14.41
C ASP A 593 -26.69 -2.21 -13.61
N PRO A 594 -26.90 -2.00 -12.29
CA PRO A 594 -26.46 -0.84 -11.48
C PRO A 594 -24.95 -0.79 -11.24
N GLU A 595 -24.38 0.42 -11.16
CA GLU A 595 -22.96 0.61 -10.83
C GLU A 595 -22.60 0.04 -9.45
N VAL A 596 -21.36 -0.42 -9.31
CA VAL A 596 -20.81 -0.85 -8.01
C VAL A 596 -19.60 0.02 -7.68
N ALA A 597 -19.66 0.79 -6.60
CA ALA A 597 -18.55 1.59 -6.13
C ALA A 597 -18.17 1.22 -4.69
N ARG A 598 -16.86 1.24 -4.38
CA ARG A 598 -16.36 0.94 -3.04
C ARG A 598 -15.20 1.85 -2.65
N VAL A 599 -15.13 2.15 -1.35
CA VAL A 599 -13.96 2.76 -0.71
C VAL A 599 -13.72 2.09 0.65
N GLY A 600 -12.47 1.78 0.96
CA GLY A 600 -12.08 1.12 2.20
C GLY A 600 -12.47 -0.36 2.27
N LEU A 601 -12.75 -0.85 3.48
CA LEU A 601 -13.03 -2.26 3.74
C LEU A 601 -14.47 -2.62 3.36
N ASN A 602 -14.66 -3.82 2.83
CA ASN A 602 -15.94 -4.51 2.83
C ASN A 602 -15.97 -5.56 3.96
N GLU A 603 -17.08 -6.28 4.13
CA GLU A 603 -17.22 -7.29 5.17
C GLU A 603 -16.19 -8.42 5.01
N GLN A 604 -15.95 -8.86 3.77
CA GLN A 604 -14.98 -9.90 3.46
C GLN A 604 -13.57 -9.50 3.88
N ASP A 605 -13.13 -8.28 3.53
CA ASP A 605 -11.81 -7.75 3.89
C ASP A 605 -11.69 -7.57 5.40
N ALA A 606 -12.72 -7.04 6.08
CA ALA A 606 -12.74 -6.86 7.52
C ALA A 606 -12.64 -8.20 8.26
N LYS A 607 -13.42 -9.21 7.85
CA LYS A 607 -13.35 -10.57 8.39
C LYS A 607 -11.97 -11.21 8.19
N ALA A 608 -11.40 -11.09 6.99
CA ALA A 608 -10.08 -11.65 6.67
C ALA A 608 -8.96 -11.00 7.49
N GLN A 609 -9.08 -9.72 7.82
CA GLN A 609 -8.12 -8.97 8.64
C GLN A 609 -8.39 -9.05 10.14
N GLY A 610 -9.49 -9.69 10.58
CA GLY A 610 -9.88 -9.76 11.99
C GLY A 610 -10.28 -8.40 12.56
N ILE A 611 -10.78 -7.48 11.74
CA ILE A 611 -11.24 -6.15 12.14
C ILE A 611 -12.72 -6.25 12.52
N ALA A 612 -13.05 -5.87 13.76
CA ALA A 612 -14.44 -5.80 14.21
C ALA A 612 -15.15 -4.62 13.54
N PHE A 613 -16.37 -4.84 13.06
CA PHE A 613 -17.19 -3.84 12.39
C PHE A 613 -18.66 -4.00 12.70
N GLU A 614 -19.41 -2.94 12.47
CA GLU A 614 -20.87 -2.92 12.36
C GLU A 614 -21.23 -2.51 10.93
N ALA A 615 -22.20 -3.20 10.32
CA ALA A 615 -22.71 -2.89 9.00
C ALA A 615 -24.06 -2.20 9.10
N THR A 616 -24.21 -1.06 8.44
CA THR A 616 -25.48 -0.36 8.25
C THR A 616 -25.80 -0.32 6.77
N ARG A 617 -27.04 -0.63 6.40
CA ARG A 617 -27.51 -0.65 5.01
C ARG A 617 -28.76 0.21 4.87
N TYR A 618 -28.85 0.91 3.73
CA TYR A 618 -30.02 1.61 3.25
C TYR A 618 -30.32 1.19 1.82
N GLY A 619 -31.57 0.74 1.56
CA GLY A 619 -32.01 0.33 0.22
C GLY A 619 -32.39 1.54 -0.63
N LEU A 620 -32.09 1.50 -1.92
CA LEU A 620 -32.49 2.55 -2.86
C LEU A 620 -33.97 2.48 -3.22
N ASP A 621 -34.64 1.37 -2.92
CA ASP A 621 -36.08 1.16 -3.03
C ASP A 621 -36.91 2.04 -2.08
N ASP A 622 -36.28 2.67 -1.09
CA ASP A 622 -36.88 3.66 -0.17
C ASP A 622 -36.42 5.10 -0.47
N LEU A 623 -35.75 5.34 -1.59
CA LEU A 623 -35.24 6.65 -1.98
C LEU A 623 -36.10 7.28 -3.08
N ASP A 624 -36.76 8.39 -2.78
CA ASP A 624 -37.69 9.07 -3.69
C ASP A 624 -37.13 9.32 -5.09
N ARG A 625 -35.87 9.74 -5.17
CA ARG A 625 -35.22 10.00 -6.48
C ARG A 625 -34.96 8.71 -7.23
N ALA A 626 -34.54 7.66 -6.59
CA ALA A 626 -34.29 6.37 -7.23
C ALA A 626 -35.60 5.77 -7.77
N ILE A 627 -36.68 5.87 -7.00
CA ILE A 627 -38.03 5.46 -7.39
C ILE A 627 -38.52 6.28 -8.60
N ALA A 628 -38.36 7.61 -8.53
CA ALA A 628 -38.79 8.52 -9.61
C ALA A 628 -38.03 8.24 -10.93
N ASP A 629 -36.78 7.85 -10.85
CA ASP A 629 -35.95 7.54 -12.02
C ASP A 629 -36.03 6.07 -12.48
N SER A 630 -36.86 5.22 -11.82
CA SER A 630 -36.88 3.75 -12.02
C SER A 630 -35.50 3.10 -11.86
N ALA A 631 -34.70 3.61 -10.91
CA ALA A 631 -33.32 3.22 -10.64
C ALA A 631 -33.15 2.77 -9.16
N ASP A 632 -34.19 2.16 -8.60
CA ASP A 632 -34.32 1.79 -7.20
C ASP A 632 -33.63 0.47 -6.83
N ALA A 633 -33.05 -0.22 -7.81
CA ALA A 633 -32.28 -1.43 -7.58
C ALA A 633 -30.91 -1.11 -6.96
N GLY A 634 -30.71 -1.50 -5.70
CA GLY A 634 -29.42 -1.38 -5.04
C GLY A 634 -29.46 -0.91 -3.59
N PHE A 635 -28.33 -0.46 -3.10
CA PHE A 635 -28.17 -0.05 -1.70
C PHE A 635 -26.89 0.72 -1.43
N VAL A 636 -26.87 1.44 -0.31
CA VAL A 636 -25.65 1.94 0.33
C VAL A 636 -25.38 1.11 1.58
N LYS A 637 -24.20 0.52 1.69
CA LYS A 637 -23.72 -0.25 2.84
C LYS A 637 -22.47 0.39 3.42
N VAL A 638 -22.52 0.75 4.71
CA VAL A 638 -21.42 1.40 5.43
C VAL A 638 -20.95 0.49 6.55
N LEU A 639 -19.64 0.24 6.62
CA LEU A 639 -19.00 -0.42 7.74
C LEU A 639 -18.42 0.63 8.69
N THR A 640 -18.76 0.51 9.98
CA THR A 640 -18.23 1.40 11.03
C THR A 640 -17.53 0.62 12.13
N VAL A 641 -16.71 1.32 12.91
CA VAL A 641 -16.16 0.78 14.16
C VAL A 641 -17.31 0.54 15.14
N PRO A 642 -17.40 -0.64 15.80
CA PRO A 642 -18.49 -0.95 16.71
C PRO A 642 -18.75 0.16 17.74
N GLY A 643 -20.03 0.61 17.82
CA GLY A 643 -20.46 1.69 18.71
C GLY A 643 -19.92 3.09 18.38
N LYS A 644 -19.26 3.29 17.22
CA LYS A 644 -18.73 4.58 16.79
C LYS A 644 -19.12 4.88 15.34
N ASP A 645 -19.32 6.15 15.04
CA ASP A 645 -19.65 6.62 13.69
C ASP A 645 -18.46 6.70 12.72
N ARG A 646 -17.29 6.19 13.13
CA ARG A 646 -16.08 6.15 12.33
C ARG A 646 -16.21 5.12 11.22
N ILE A 647 -16.11 5.59 9.98
CA ILE A 647 -16.24 4.79 8.77
C ILE A 647 -14.98 3.95 8.55
N LEU A 648 -15.15 2.65 8.29
CA LEU A 648 -14.10 1.70 7.89
C LEU A 648 -14.13 1.43 6.39
N GLY A 649 -15.31 1.50 5.79
CA GLY A 649 -15.49 1.35 4.36
C GLY A 649 -16.94 1.49 3.96
N VAL A 650 -17.16 1.73 2.67
CA VAL A 650 -18.49 1.93 2.09
C VAL A 650 -18.57 1.22 0.74
N THR A 651 -19.68 0.56 0.50
CA THR A 651 -20.04 0.01 -0.80
C THR A 651 -21.38 0.58 -1.23
N ILE A 652 -21.45 1.12 -2.44
CA ILE A 652 -22.67 1.63 -3.05
C ILE A 652 -22.96 0.77 -4.28
N VAL A 653 -24.14 0.24 -4.37
CA VAL A 653 -24.67 -0.43 -5.57
C VAL A 653 -25.88 0.38 -6.03
N GLY A 654 -25.86 0.93 -7.23
CA GLY A 654 -26.95 1.77 -7.73
C GLY A 654 -26.52 2.74 -8.82
N ALA A 655 -27.47 3.47 -9.37
CA ALA A 655 -27.18 4.53 -10.34
C ALA A 655 -26.25 5.59 -9.76
N HIS A 656 -25.26 6.03 -10.51
CA HIS A 656 -24.27 7.03 -10.10
C HIS A 656 -23.41 6.66 -8.88
N ALA A 657 -23.28 5.37 -8.54
CA ALA A 657 -22.48 4.95 -7.40
C ALA A 657 -21.04 5.45 -7.46
N GLY A 658 -20.46 5.50 -8.68
CA GLY A 658 -19.10 6.04 -8.91
C GLY A 658 -18.94 7.51 -8.54
N ASP A 659 -19.99 8.32 -8.69
CA ASP A 659 -20.00 9.72 -8.30
C ASP A 659 -20.33 9.89 -6.81
N LEU A 660 -21.32 9.15 -6.30
CA LEU A 660 -21.79 9.23 -4.92
C LEU A 660 -20.73 8.83 -3.89
N ILE A 661 -19.84 7.89 -4.23
CA ILE A 661 -18.77 7.42 -3.33
C ILE A 661 -17.78 8.53 -2.96
N ALA A 662 -17.69 9.61 -3.74
CA ALA A 662 -16.74 10.70 -3.54
C ALA A 662 -16.91 11.41 -2.19
N GLU A 663 -18.15 11.53 -1.68
CA GLU A 663 -18.43 12.08 -0.36
C GLU A 663 -17.76 11.24 0.74
N TYR A 664 -17.86 9.92 0.64
CA TYR A 664 -17.22 9.01 1.60
C TYR A 664 -15.70 8.99 1.49
N VAL A 665 -15.16 9.14 0.28
CA VAL A 665 -13.71 9.29 0.08
C VAL A 665 -13.19 10.51 0.84
N LEU A 666 -13.87 11.65 0.73
CA LEU A 666 -13.54 12.87 1.47
C LEU A 666 -13.72 12.67 2.97
N ALA A 667 -14.85 12.11 3.40
CA ALA A 667 -15.16 11.87 4.80
C ALA A 667 -14.10 10.98 5.46
N MET A 668 -13.77 9.83 4.86
CA MET A 668 -12.76 8.91 5.38
C MET A 668 -11.37 9.55 5.41
N LYS A 669 -10.99 10.30 4.36
CA LYS A 669 -9.68 10.97 4.28
C LYS A 669 -9.51 12.04 5.37
N GLN A 670 -10.58 12.72 5.75
CA GLN A 670 -10.59 13.77 6.77
C GLN A 670 -11.02 13.26 8.15
N GLY A 671 -11.30 11.96 8.31
CA GLY A 671 -11.76 11.39 9.57
C GLY A 671 -13.14 11.85 10.00
N ILE A 672 -14.00 12.20 9.03
CA ILE A 672 -15.40 12.58 9.24
C ILE A 672 -16.23 11.30 9.43
N GLY A 673 -17.06 11.25 10.47
CA GLY A 673 -17.97 10.14 10.75
C GLY A 673 -19.40 10.38 10.26
N LEU A 674 -20.24 9.34 10.37
CA LEU A 674 -21.63 9.35 9.90
C LEU A 674 -22.49 10.46 10.52
N ASN A 675 -22.26 10.85 11.77
CA ASN A 675 -23.01 11.97 12.39
C ASN A 675 -22.81 13.29 11.66
N LYS A 676 -21.63 13.52 11.07
CA LYS A 676 -21.35 14.72 10.28
C LYS A 676 -22.02 14.66 8.91
N ILE A 677 -22.02 13.50 8.26
CA ILE A 677 -22.77 13.27 7.01
C ILE A 677 -24.26 13.50 7.25
N LEU A 678 -24.84 12.93 8.31
CA LEU A 678 -26.25 13.13 8.67
C LEU A 678 -26.61 14.59 8.88
N SER A 679 -25.70 15.38 9.48
CA SER A 679 -25.93 16.80 9.74
C SER A 679 -25.66 17.72 8.53
N THR A 680 -25.12 17.16 7.44
CA THR A 680 -24.90 17.88 6.19
C THR A 680 -26.22 17.94 5.40
N ILE A 681 -26.53 19.13 4.83
CA ILE A 681 -27.72 19.31 4.00
C ILE A 681 -27.44 18.71 2.61
N HIS A 682 -28.25 17.73 2.22
CA HIS A 682 -28.28 17.19 0.87
C HIS A 682 -29.45 17.77 0.09
N ILE A 683 -29.25 17.97 -1.20
CA ILE A 683 -30.31 18.48 -2.08
C ILE A 683 -31.38 17.40 -2.27
N TYR A 684 -32.65 17.76 -2.08
CA TYR A 684 -33.81 16.91 -2.33
C TYR A 684 -34.51 17.32 -3.63
N PRO A 685 -34.95 16.38 -4.48
CA PRO A 685 -34.64 14.95 -4.45
C PRO A 685 -33.39 14.62 -5.26
N THR A 686 -32.44 13.92 -4.69
CA THR A 686 -31.22 13.48 -5.38
C THR A 686 -30.77 12.08 -4.92
N MET A 687 -29.97 11.38 -5.74
CA MET A 687 -29.35 10.11 -5.35
C MET A 687 -28.40 10.27 -4.15
N ALA A 688 -27.82 11.46 -3.94
CA ALA A 688 -26.89 11.74 -2.84
C ALA A 688 -27.54 11.65 -1.44
N GLU A 689 -28.87 11.78 -1.35
CA GLU A 689 -29.58 11.62 -0.07
C GLU A 689 -29.45 10.20 0.51
N ALA A 690 -29.19 9.18 -0.32
CA ALA A 690 -28.90 7.83 0.16
C ALA A 690 -27.75 7.81 1.18
N ASN A 691 -26.72 8.66 0.98
CA ASN A 691 -25.59 8.77 1.91
C ASN A 691 -26.03 9.34 3.27
N LYS A 692 -26.94 10.30 3.28
CA LYS A 692 -27.53 10.87 4.49
C LYS A 692 -28.46 9.86 5.17
N TYR A 693 -29.27 9.13 4.40
CA TYR A 693 -30.26 8.20 4.97
C TYR A 693 -29.58 6.98 5.61
N VAL A 694 -28.53 6.40 5.03
CA VAL A 694 -27.78 5.33 5.71
C VAL A 694 -27.12 5.82 7.01
N ALA A 695 -26.67 7.09 7.06
CA ALA A 695 -26.19 7.69 8.30
C ALA A 695 -27.31 7.88 9.32
N GLY A 696 -28.55 8.16 8.86
CA GLY A 696 -29.76 8.19 9.67
C GLY A 696 -30.10 6.83 10.26
N GLU A 697 -30.02 5.74 9.47
CA GLU A 697 -30.24 4.36 9.94
C GLU A 697 -29.21 3.99 11.03
N TRP A 698 -27.93 4.31 10.80
CA TRP A 698 -26.91 4.11 11.83
C TRP A 698 -27.26 4.86 13.13
N LYS A 699 -27.66 6.13 13.01
CA LYS A 699 -28.07 6.95 14.17
C LYS A 699 -29.27 6.38 14.90
N ARG A 700 -30.29 5.87 14.17
CA ARG A 700 -31.48 5.24 14.69
C ARG A 700 -31.13 3.98 15.49
N ALA A 701 -30.24 3.14 14.97
CA ALA A 701 -29.75 1.94 15.65
C ALA A 701 -29.01 2.26 16.97
N HIS A 702 -28.34 3.43 17.03
CA HIS A 702 -27.52 3.86 18.18
C HIS A 702 -28.24 4.90 19.07
N GLN A 703 -29.58 4.93 19.06
CA GLN A 703 -30.31 5.84 19.91
C GLN A 703 -30.07 5.53 21.39
N PRO A 704 -29.81 6.55 22.24
CA PRO A 704 -29.68 6.36 23.70
C PRO A 704 -31.01 6.10 24.38
N LYS A 705 -31.46 4.84 24.36
CA LYS A 705 -32.80 4.42 24.85
C LYS A 705 -33.16 5.01 26.21
N ARG A 706 -32.25 4.94 27.19
CA ARG A 706 -32.47 5.50 28.53
C ARG A 706 -32.71 7.01 28.51
N LEU A 707 -31.96 7.75 27.71
CA LEU A 707 -32.15 9.20 27.58
C LEU A 707 -33.49 9.51 26.93
N LEU A 708 -33.90 8.75 25.91
CA LEU A 708 -35.21 8.93 25.26
C LEU A 708 -36.37 8.64 26.20
N GLU A 709 -36.25 7.66 27.09
CA GLU A 709 -37.23 7.42 28.15
C GLU A 709 -37.34 8.64 29.09
N TRP A 710 -36.24 9.24 29.49
CA TRP A 710 -36.25 10.47 30.28
C TRP A 710 -36.87 11.65 29.50
N VAL A 711 -36.55 11.81 28.26
CA VAL A 711 -37.16 12.83 27.37
C VAL A 711 -38.66 12.59 27.24
N GLY A 712 -39.08 11.33 27.11
CA GLY A 712 -40.53 10.96 27.13
C GLY A 712 -41.23 11.39 28.40
N ARG A 713 -40.62 11.15 29.59
CA ARG A 713 -41.15 11.61 30.91
C ARG A 713 -41.18 13.12 30.99
N TYR A 714 -40.16 13.82 30.49
CA TYR A 714 -40.14 15.27 30.43
C TYR A 714 -41.29 15.83 29.57
N HIS A 715 -41.54 15.26 28.40
CA HIS A 715 -42.65 15.67 27.55
C HIS A 715 -44.03 15.34 28.16
N ALA A 716 -44.16 14.20 28.85
CA ALA A 716 -45.38 13.87 29.58
C ALA A 716 -45.63 14.90 30.68
N TRP A 717 -44.60 15.25 31.48
CA TRP A 717 -44.71 16.29 32.52
C TRP A 717 -45.07 17.65 31.93
N ARG A 718 -44.50 18.03 30.75
CA ARG A 718 -44.85 19.32 30.11
C ARG A 718 -46.27 19.40 29.56
N ARG A 719 -46.92 18.27 29.32
CA ARG A 719 -48.33 18.25 28.89
C ARG A 719 -49.32 18.36 30.04
N GLY A 720 -48.94 18.19 31.27
CA GLY A 720 -49.76 18.17 32.50
C GLY A 720 -50.03 16.73 32.88
#